data_82d7a5196f4820717a32fe57a093ec04
#
_entry.id   82d7a5196f4820717a32fe57a093ec04
#
_cell.length_a   1.000
_cell.length_b   1.000
_cell.length_c   1.000
_cell.angle_alpha   90.00
_cell.angle_beta   90.00
_cell.angle_gamma   90.00
#
_symmetry.space_group_name_H-M   'P 1'
#
loop_
_entity.id
_entity.type
_entity.pdbx_description
1 polymer ?
#
loop_
_entity_poly.entity_id
_entity_poly.type
_entity_poly.pdbx_seq_one_letter_code
_entity_poly.pdbx_strand_id
1 'polypeptide(L)'
;MPNPFRILGYGVAMLTSIQLMAAMPSTAPVAPTKPYVVKSEHGDRQDPYYWLRDDKRQAPEVLAYLNAENQYYQQYADHYKTLNKTLADEIIGRVKQDDSTVPAIKGDYSYYTRYEQGKEYPIYARKPKAGGAEQVMLDVNSLAQGKDFYQIGNFQVSPNQQLLAYAEDTSGRRNYNLKVRDLRTGKDLPSVITGAAASLAWSADNNQLFYIEKDPQTLLGTKVRRHTLGQDVTKDELLYEEKDSSFYMGVGNSADDQYVVVWLESTVSNEMLVLKSDDKSGKFTSIAPRQRDFKYEVEHIDNRWVIMTDWDAPNYRLMTVKDDQIGDRSRWQPLLAHNPDVFIDSFQLFTDYLVINERSNGLDRVRLMPWSDLSKARYVESDEAAYVAKTDNNPEQNSQWFRYRYTSLTTPSSVYEMHMKTGEKRLLKEQEVLGGFDKNNYQTERVWATAQDGTKIPVSLLYKKGLKKDGTAPLYQYAYGSYGISSAPSFRSTVISLVDRGFVYAIAHIRGGQEMGRAWYENGKLLNKVNTFTDFIDVTDYLVTEKYAAKDKVFAMGGSAGGLLMGAIANMAPEKYSGLVAHVPFVDVVTTMLDESIPLTTNEFDEWGNPKQKAYYDYMLSYSPYDQLKKQAYPAMLVTTGLHDSQVQYFEPAKWVAKLRTIKTDQQPLLFRTNMEAGHGGKSGRFSRMIEIADEYAFILSLLPASPKS
;
A
#
# COMPACT_ATOMS: atom_id res chain seq x y z
N MET A 1 72.58 -20.89 -58.77
CA MET A 1 72.90 -19.48 -59.07
C MET A 1 71.61 -18.83 -59.56
N PRO A 2 71.04 -17.83 -59.18
CA PRO A 2 70.82 -17.21 -57.91
C PRO A 2 69.37 -17.44 -57.40
N ASN A 3 69.19 -17.27 -56.14
CA ASN A 3 68.00 -17.42 -55.34
C ASN A 3 67.06 -16.21 -55.51
N PRO A 4 65.70 -16.35 -55.56
CA PRO A 4 64.85 -15.20 -55.41
C PRO A 4 64.21 -15.14 -54.00
N PHE A 5 64.20 -13.97 -53.49
CA PHE A 5 63.61 -13.51 -52.24
C PHE A 5 62.10 -13.84 -52.13
N ARG A 6 61.70 -14.42 -51.01
CA ARG A 6 60.31 -14.48 -50.56
C ARG A 6 60.00 -13.27 -49.67
N ILE A 7 59.07 -12.46 -50.11
CA ILE A 7 58.44 -11.40 -49.34
C ILE A 7 57.27 -12.01 -48.55
N LEU A 8 57.41 -12.02 -47.21
CA LEU A 8 56.25 -12.32 -46.31
C LEU A 8 55.42 -11.06 -46.17
N GLY A 9 54.22 -11.08 -46.75
CA GLY A 9 53.20 -10.07 -46.46
C GLY A 9 52.49 -10.39 -45.16
N TYR A 10 52.58 -9.54 -44.15
CA TYR A 10 51.76 -9.55 -42.97
C TYR A 10 50.37 -9.01 -43.33
N GLY A 11 49.41 -9.89 -43.49
CA GLY A 11 47.99 -9.48 -43.53
C GLY A 11 47.48 -9.20 -42.13
N VAL A 12 47.29 -7.88 -41.82
CA VAL A 12 46.55 -7.46 -40.64
C VAL A 12 45.05 -7.77 -40.87
N ALA A 13 44.55 -8.85 -40.26
CA ALA A 13 43.13 -9.08 -40.20
C ALA A 13 42.49 -8.08 -39.22
N MET A 14 41.86 -7.05 -39.74
CA MET A 14 40.92 -6.24 -38.96
C MET A 14 39.72 -7.10 -38.62
N LEU A 15 39.68 -7.60 -37.38
CA LEU A 15 38.48 -8.12 -36.75
C LEU A 15 37.55 -6.92 -36.47
N THR A 16 36.65 -6.63 -37.42
CA THR A 16 35.50 -5.78 -37.15
C THR A 16 34.60 -6.54 -36.17
N SER A 17 34.64 -6.16 -34.92
CA SER A 17 33.66 -6.55 -33.93
C SER A 17 32.29 -5.98 -34.37
N ILE A 18 31.49 -6.79 -35.02
CA ILE A 18 30.08 -6.52 -35.21
C ILE A 18 29.47 -6.60 -33.80
N GLN A 19 29.28 -5.47 -33.15
CA GLN A 19 28.36 -5.36 -32.03
C GLN A 19 26.99 -5.74 -32.62
N LEU A 20 26.45 -6.91 -32.23
CA LEU A 20 25.04 -7.20 -32.38
C LEU A 20 24.31 -6.13 -31.56
N MET A 21 23.93 -5.02 -32.20
CA MET A 21 22.83 -4.21 -31.72
C MET A 21 21.62 -5.14 -31.76
N ALA A 22 21.10 -5.52 -30.59
CA ALA A 22 19.82 -6.20 -30.51
C ALA A 22 18.82 -5.41 -31.35
N ALA A 23 18.12 -6.06 -32.24
CA ALA A 23 17.14 -5.40 -33.09
C ALA A 23 16.12 -4.72 -32.17
N MET A 24 15.93 -3.41 -32.36
CA MET A 24 14.84 -2.69 -31.68
C MET A 24 13.54 -3.43 -31.89
N PRO A 25 12.65 -3.52 -30.88
CA PRO A 25 11.37 -4.18 -31.02
C PRO A 25 10.58 -3.62 -32.22
N SER A 26 9.68 -4.42 -32.74
CA SER A 26 8.68 -3.98 -33.71
C SER A 26 8.00 -2.68 -33.24
N THR A 27 7.56 -1.86 -34.16
CA THR A 27 6.91 -0.57 -33.88
C THR A 27 5.94 -0.65 -32.68
N ALA A 28 6.03 0.28 -31.76
CA ALA A 28 5.13 0.33 -30.61
C ALA A 28 3.65 0.36 -31.07
N PRO A 29 2.73 -0.28 -30.35
CA PRO A 29 1.31 -0.27 -30.66
C PRO A 29 0.77 1.16 -30.70
N VAL A 30 -0.08 1.45 -31.68
CA VAL A 30 -0.78 2.74 -31.79
C VAL A 30 -2.27 2.49 -31.62
N ALA A 31 -2.84 3.02 -30.54
CA ALA A 31 -4.28 2.96 -30.31
C ALA A 31 -5.01 3.85 -31.33
N PRO A 32 -6.06 3.36 -31.99
CA PRO A 32 -6.87 4.21 -32.89
C PRO A 32 -7.60 5.29 -32.06
N THR A 33 -7.76 6.46 -32.66
CA THR A 33 -8.55 7.53 -32.05
C THR A 33 -10.01 7.39 -32.45
N LYS A 34 -10.92 7.54 -31.48
CA LYS A 34 -12.39 7.60 -31.71
C LYS A 34 -12.91 8.87 -31.05
N PRO A 35 -13.70 9.69 -31.75
CA PRO A 35 -14.26 10.91 -31.21
C PRO A 35 -15.11 10.61 -29.96
N TYR A 36 -14.78 11.24 -28.83
CA TYR A 36 -15.58 11.21 -27.61
C TYR A 36 -15.40 12.51 -26.86
N VAL A 37 -16.49 13.00 -26.26
CA VAL A 37 -16.49 14.23 -25.49
C VAL A 37 -16.90 13.93 -24.05
N VAL A 38 -15.99 14.14 -23.12
CA VAL A 38 -16.30 14.13 -21.70
C VAL A 38 -16.98 15.43 -21.35
N LYS A 39 -18.26 15.36 -21.01
CA LYS A 39 -19.10 16.50 -20.71
C LYS A 39 -18.86 17.01 -19.29
N SER A 40 -18.82 18.34 -19.14
CA SER A 40 -18.79 19.01 -17.85
C SER A 40 -19.40 20.40 -17.97
N GLU A 41 -20.09 20.86 -16.92
CA GLU A 41 -20.61 22.24 -16.83
C GLU A 41 -19.48 23.30 -16.86
N HIS A 42 -18.24 22.87 -16.57
CA HIS A 42 -17.08 23.75 -16.49
C HIS A 42 -16.16 23.66 -17.73
N GLY A 43 -16.53 22.88 -18.70
CA GLY A 43 -15.83 22.74 -19.99
C GLY A 43 -15.76 21.31 -20.47
N ASP A 44 -16.18 21.12 -21.71
CA ASP A 44 -16.12 19.83 -22.39
C ASP A 44 -14.66 19.50 -22.78
N ARG A 45 -14.26 18.24 -22.63
CA ARG A 45 -12.93 17.76 -23.00
C ARG A 45 -12.99 16.67 -24.04
N GLN A 46 -12.14 16.77 -25.07
CA GLN A 46 -12.00 15.71 -26.08
C GLN A 46 -11.17 14.56 -25.49
N ASP A 47 -11.68 13.34 -25.59
CA ASP A 47 -10.99 12.14 -25.14
C ASP A 47 -11.03 11.05 -26.24
N PRO A 48 -10.10 11.10 -27.21
CA PRO A 48 -10.11 10.18 -28.32
C PRO A 48 -9.79 8.73 -27.96
N TYR A 49 -9.36 8.47 -26.72
CA TYR A 49 -9.04 7.14 -26.21
C TYR A 49 -10.05 6.61 -25.18
N TYR A 50 -11.19 7.30 -24.98
CA TYR A 50 -12.24 6.87 -24.06
C TYR A 50 -12.76 5.47 -24.35
N TRP A 51 -12.71 5.01 -25.62
CA TRP A 51 -13.10 3.67 -26.05
C TRP A 51 -12.31 2.54 -25.38
N LEU A 52 -11.15 2.82 -24.77
CA LEU A 52 -10.39 1.84 -23.98
C LEU A 52 -11.09 1.48 -22.67
N ARG A 53 -12.10 2.23 -22.25
CA ARG A 53 -12.94 1.89 -21.12
C ARG A 53 -13.92 0.78 -21.49
N ASP A 54 -13.79 -0.33 -20.80
CA ASP A 54 -14.79 -1.41 -20.82
C ASP A 54 -14.98 -1.93 -19.41
N ASP A 55 -16.09 -1.54 -18.76
CA ASP A 55 -16.38 -1.90 -17.38
C ASP A 55 -16.59 -3.41 -17.21
N LYS A 56 -16.94 -4.13 -18.30
CA LYS A 56 -17.06 -5.59 -18.30
C LYS A 56 -15.75 -6.32 -18.56
N ARG A 57 -14.73 -5.62 -19.08
CA ARG A 57 -13.39 -6.18 -19.38
C ARG A 57 -13.41 -7.33 -20.38
N GLN A 58 -14.30 -7.25 -21.37
CA GLN A 58 -14.54 -8.32 -22.33
C GLN A 58 -14.51 -7.85 -23.80
N ALA A 59 -14.45 -6.55 -24.04
CA ALA A 59 -14.45 -5.98 -25.38
C ALA A 59 -13.21 -6.45 -26.18
N PRO A 60 -13.38 -7.18 -27.30
CA PRO A 60 -12.26 -7.79 -28.02
C PRO A 60 -11.21 -6.79 -28.50
N GLU A 61 -11.63 -5.59 -28.94
CA GLU A 61 -10.69 -4.57 -29.42
C GLU A 61 -9.84 -3.98 -28.25
N VAL A 62 -10.42 -3.82 -27.06
CA VAL A 62 -9.70 -3.37 -25.86
C VAL A 62 -8.68 -4.42 -25.45
N LEU A 63 -9.10 -5.68 -25.33
CA LEU A 63 -8.21 -6.78 -24.97
C LEU A 63 -7.09 -6.96 -26.00
N ALA A 64 -7.41 -6.80 -27.30
CA ALA A 64 -6.40 -6.87 -28.35
C ALA A 64 -5.33 -5.78 -28.21
N TYR A 65 -5.73 -4.53 -27.90
CA TYR A 65 -4.79 -3.44 -27.67
C TYR A 65 -3.91 -3.68 -26.43
N LEU A 66 -4.50 -4.09 -25.33
CA LEU A 66 -3.74 -4.40 -24.10
C LEU A 66 -2.75 -5.54 -24.32
N ASN A 67 -3.15 -6.57 -25.04
CA ASN A 67 -2.25 -7.69 -25.39
C ASN A 67 -1.14 -7.25 -26.38
N ALA A 68 -1.41 -6.34 -27.31
CA ALA A 68 -0.38 -5.81 -28.18
C ALA A 68 0.68 -5.00 -27.39
N GLU A 69 0.26 -4.21 -26.40
CA GLU A 69 1.18 -3.52 -25.48
C GLU A 69 2.00 -4.51 -24.64
N ASN A 70 1.36 -5.58 -24.14
CA ASN A 70 2.07 -6.62 -23.42
C ASN A 70 3.13 -7.33 -24.30
N GLN A 71 2.82 -7.58 -25.56
CA GLN A 71 3.78 -8.17 -26.52
C GLN A 71 4.95 -7.22 -26.80
N TYR A 72 4.66 -5.94 -26.99
CA TYR A 72 5.70 -4.91 -27.18
C TYR A 72 6.59 -4.80 -25.96
N TYR A 73 6.01 -4.76 -24.76
CA TYR A 73 6.75 -4.80 -23.48
C TYR A 73 7.67 -6.02 -23.44
N GLN A 74 7.14 -7.23 -23.72
CA GLN A 74 7.91 -8.46 -23.65
C GLN A 74 9.10 -8.47 -24.62
N GLN A 75 8.89 -8.01 -25.85
CA GLN A 75 9.96 -7.88 -26.85
C GLN A 75 11.06 -6.92 -26.40
N TYR A 76 10.67 -5.82 -25.76
CA TYR A 76 11.64 -4.89 -25.18
C TYR A 76 12.37 -5.53 -23.99
N ALA A 77 11.66 -6.19 -23.07
CA ALA A 77 12.21 -6.81 -21.89
C ALA A 77 13.20 -7.96 -22.20
N ASP A 78 13.13 -8.57 -23.37
CA ASP A 78 14.09 -9.58 -23.81
C ASP A 78 15.55 -9.06 -23.84
N HIS A 79 15.77 -7.74 -23.98
CA HIS A 79 17.10 -7.13 -23.94
C HIS A 79 17.80 -7.32 -22.58
N TYR A 80 17.04 -7.31 -21.50
CA TYR A 80 17.56 -7.45 -20.14
C TYR A 80 17.09 -8.74 -19.44
N LYS A 81 16.61 -9.73 -20.19
CA LYS A 81 16.09 -10.98 -19.65
C LYS A 81 17.06 -11.69 -18.69
N THR A 82 18.35 -11.72 -19.03
CA THR A 82 19.37 -12.31 -18.16
C THR A 82 19.52 -11.52 -16.85
N LEU A 83 19.53 -10.19 -16.94
CA LEU A 83 19.58 -9.31 -15.76
C LEU A 83 18.34 -9.49 -14.89
N ASN A 84 17.16 -9.54 -15.51
CA ASN A 84 15.90 -9.79 -14.80
C ASN A 84 15.95 -11.09 -14.02
N LYS A 85 16.38 -12.20 -14.68
CA LYS A 85 16.55 -13.48 -14.00
C LYS A 85 17.53 -13.39 -12.83
N THR A 86 18.66 -12.73 -13.01
CA THR A 86 19.65 -12.54 -11.94
C THR A 86 19.04 -11.79 -10.75
N LEU A 87 18.31 -10.72 -11.01
CA LEU A 87 17.64 -9.93 -9.96
C LEU A 87 16.54 -10.73 -9.25
N ALA A 88 15.75 -11.50 -10.00
CA ALA A 88 14.73 -12.37 -9.41
C ALA A 88 15.38 -13.44 -8.50
N ASP A 89 16.47 -14.07 -8.96
CA ASP A 89 17.20 -15.05 -8.17
C ASP A 89 17.81 -14.42 -6.89
N GLU A 90 18.36 -13.19 -6.99
CA GLU A 90 18.89 -12.46 -5.82
C GLU A 90 17.77 -12.09 -4.82
N ILE A 91 16.67 -11.57 -5.30
CA ILE A 91 15.55 -11.10 -4.46
C ILE A 91 14.90 -12.29 -3.74
N ILE A 92 14.59 -13.35 -4.48
CA ILE A 92 14.00 -14.58 -3.93
C ILE A 92 15.02 -15.29 -3.03
N GLY A 93 16.30 -15.28 -3.41
CA GLY A 93 17.39 -15.91 -2.64
C GLY A 93 17.63 -15.27 -1.27
N ARG A 94 17.18 -14.03 -1.03
CA ARG A 94 17.23 -13.40 0.30
C ARG A 94 16.12 -13.84 1.24
N VAL A 95 15.10 -14.50 0.74
CA VAL A 95 13.94 -14.91 1.53
C VAL A 95 14.20 -16.28 2.18
N LYS A 96 14.08 -16.33 3.50
CA LYS A 96 13.93 -17.59 4.20
C LYS A 96 12.54 -18.16 3.87
N GLN A 97 12.50 -19.19 3.03
CA GLN A 97 11.24 -19.63 2.44
C GLN A 97 10.35 -20.42 3.42
N ASP A 98 10.95 -21.26 4.27
CA ASP A 98 10.30 -22.01 5.34
C ASP A 98 10.35 -21.23 6.64
N ASP A 99 9.48 -20.25 6.77
CA ASP A 99 9.46 -19.32 7.89
C ASP A 99 8.07 -19.20 8.51
N SER A 100 8.02 -18.74 9.76
CA SER A 100 6.77 -18.51 10.48
C SER A 100 6.80 -17.19 11.25
N THR A 101 5.61 -16.60 11.46
CA THR A 101 5.45 -15.47 12.38
C THR A 101 5.64 -15.91 13.82
N VAL A 102 5.91 -14.95 14.70
CA VAL A 102 5.88 -15.20 16.15
C VAL A 102 4.44 -15.54 16.54
N PRO A 103 4.18 -16.67 17.22
CA PRO A 103 2.84 -17.05 17.64
C PRO A 103 2.22 -16.02 18.58
N ALA A 104 0.94 -15.69 18.39
CA ALA A 104 0.15 -14.82 19.26
C ALA A 104 -0.90 -15.65 20.00
N ILE A 105 -0.95 -15.50 21.31
CA ILE A 105 -1.91 -16.24 22.17
C ILE A 105 -3.23 -15.50 22.18
N LYS A 106 -4.33 -16.22 21.86
CA LYS A 106 -5.71 -15.81 22.15
C LYS A 106 -6.48 -17.02 22.70
N GLY A 107 -6.99 -16.92 23.91
CA GLY A 107 -7.70 -17.99 24.59
C GLY A 107 -6.82 -19.24 24.79
N ASP A 108 -7.27 -20.37 24.28
CA ASP A 108 -6.63 -21.66 24.46
C ASP A 108 -5.56 -21.99 23.40
N TYR A 109 -5.35 -21.12 22.42
CA TYR A 109 -4.46 -21.38 21.29
C TYR A 109 -3.44 -20.28 21.04
N SER A 110 -2.32 -20.69 20.46
CA SER A 110 -1.33 -19.83 19.82
C SER A 110 -1.52 -19.86 18.34
N TYR A 111 -1.75 -18.70 17.72
CA TYR A 111 -2.02 -18.53 16.30
C TYR A 111 -0.80 -17.98 15.58
N TYR A 112 -0.50 -18.52 14.40
CA TYR A 112 0.63 -18.08 13.58
C TYR A 112 0.39 -18.36 12.10
N THR A 113 1.17 -17.66 11.29
CA THR A 113 1.26 -17.87 9.84
C THR A 113 2.60 -18.48 9.54
N ARG A 114 2.65 -19.49 8.68
CA ARG A 114 3.89 -20.08 8.21
C ARG A 114 3.87 -20.27 6.71
N TYR A 115 5.07 -20.40 6.15
CA TYR A 115 5.30 -20.75 4.75
C TYR A 115 6.08 -22.05 4.66
N GLU A 116 5.96 -22.71 3.53
CA GLU A 116 6.76 -23.89 3.16
C GLU A 116 7.70 -23.55 2.01
N GLN A 117 8.79 -24.30 1.93
CA GLN A 117 9.78 -24.17 0.87
C GLN A 117 9.13 -24.27 -0.52
N GLY A 118 9.38 -23.31 -1.39
CA GLY A 118 8.88 -23.29 -2.77
C GLY A 118 7.38 -22.98 -2.91
N LYS A 119 6.67 -22.70 -1.82
CA LYS A 119 5.24 -22.39 -1.86
C LYS A 119 4.99 -20.87 -1.95
N GLU A 120 4.02 -20.50 -2.77
CA GLU A 120 3.65 -19.11 -3.03
C GLU A 120 2.82 -18.48 -1.90
N TYR A 121 2.01 -19.29 -1.20
CA TYR A 121 0.97 -18.80 -0.29
C TYR A 121 1.21 -19.25 1.15
N PRO A 122 0.67 -18.50 2.13
CA PRO A 122 0.78 -18.84 3.53
C PRO A 122 -0.09 -20.04 3.91
N ILE A 123 0.26 -20.64 5.04
CA ILE A 123 -0.57 -21.56 5.81
C ILE A 123 -0.88 -20.86 7.14
N TYR A 124 -2.16 -20.68 7.44
CA TYR A 124 -2.65 -20.18 8.71
C TYR A 124 -2.91 -21.36 9.65
N ALA A 125 -2.24 -21.35 10.78
CA ALA A 125 -2.25 -22.46 11.72
C ALA A 125 -2.36 -22.00 13.17
N ARG A 126 -2.70 -22.94 14.06
CA ARG A 126 -2.69 -22.75 15.50
C ARG A 126 -2.22 -23.98 16.23
N LYS A 127 -1.78 -23.81 17.47
CA LYS A 127 -1.44 -24.90 18.40
C LYS A 127 -2.11 -24.67 19.74
N PRO A 128 -2.56 -25.74 20.44
CA PRO A 128 -3.04 -25.58 21.81
C PRO A 128 -1.97 -24.98 22.71
N LYS A 129 -2.35 -24.01 23.56
CA LYS A 129 -1.44 -23.36 24.53
C LYS A 129 -0.85 -24.38 25.52
N ALA A 130 -1.65 -25.39 25.89
CA ALA A 130 -1.22 -26.50 26.75
C ALA A 130 -0.24 -27.48 26.10
N GLY A 131 0.11 -27.27 24.85
CA GLY A 131 0.91 -28.20 24.04
C GLY A 131 0.06 -29.15 23.20
N GLY A 132 0.61 -29.65 22.12
CA GLY A 132 -0.09 -30.54 21.19
C GLY A 132 0.32 -30.36 19.74
N ALA A 133 -0.37 -31.08 18.84
CA ALA A 133 -0.12 -31.00 17.42
C ALA A 133 -0.64 -29.68 16.82
N GLU A 134 0.02 -29.26 15.75
CA GLU A 134 -0.45 -28.15 14.91
C GLU A 134 -1.81 -28.50 14.31
N GLN A 135 -2.70 -27.52 14.29
CA GLN A 135 -3.92 -27.52 13.53
C GLN A 135 -3.84 -26.48 12.40
N VAL A 136 -3.83 -26.96 11.15
CA VAL A 136 -3.95 -26.09 9.98
C VAL A 136 -5.40 -25.58 9.90
N MET A 137 -5.57 -24.26 9.93
CA MET A 137 -6.86 -23.61 9.75
C MET A 137 -7.18 -23.36 8.27
N LEU A 138 -6.24 -22.76 7.54
CA LEU A 138 -6.31 -22.50 6.10
C LEU A 138 -4.95 -22.77 5.44
N ASP A 139 -4.90 -23.73 4.54
CA ASP A 139 -3.77 -23.88 3.60
C ASP A 139 -4.15 -23.15 2.30
N VAL A 140 -3.61 -21.93 2.14
CA VAL A 140 -3.93 -21.10 0.99
C VAL A 140 -3.37 -21.68 -0.31
N ASN A 141 -2.30 -22.48 -0.24
CA ASN A 141 -1.77 -23.17 -1.43
C ASN A 141 -2.77 -24.18 -2.00
N SER A 142 -3.47 -24.90 -1.15
CA SER A 142 -4.54 -25.82 -1.57
C SER A 142 -5.77 -25.09 -2.08
N LEU A 143 -6.16 -23.98 -1.43
CA LEU A 143 -7.32 -23.16 -1.81
C LEU A 143 -7.12 -22.43 -3.16
N ALA A 144 -5.89 -22.07 -3.48
CA ALA A 144 -5.51 -21.37 -4.71
C ALA A 144 -5.38 -22.27 -5.95
N GLN A 145 -5.41 -23.60 -5.78
CA GLN A 145 -5.23 -24.53 -6.89
C GLN A 145 -6.26 -24.30 -8.02
N GLY A 146 -5.75 -24.17 -9.26
CA GLY A 146 -6.57 -23.98 -10.44
C GLY A 146 -7.22 -22.58 -10.57
N LYS A 147 -6.72 -21.60 -9.79
CA LYS A 147 -7.18 -20.21 -9.84
C LYS A 147 -6.03 -19.30 -10.30
N ASP A 148 -6.34 -18.38 -11.20
CA ASP A 148 -5.36 -17.42 -11.71
C ASP A 148 -5.01 -16.34 -10.69
N PHE A 149 -5.99 -16.03 -9.81
CA PHE A 149 -5.83 -15.13 -8.67
C PHE A 149 -6.48 -15.74 -7.43
N TYR A 150 -5.83 -15.65 -6.29
CA TYR A 150 -6.40 -16.05 -5.00
C TYR A 150 -5.83 -15.24 -3.85
N GLN A 151 -6.69 -14.72 -3.00
CA GLN A 151 -6.29 -14.01 -1.80
C GLN A 151 -7.29 -14.24 -0.67
N ILE A 152 -6.78 -14.48 0.54
CA ILE A 152 -7.57 -14.34 1.78
C ILE A 152 -7.50 -12.87 2.19
N GLY A 153 -8.63 -12.20 2.19
CA GLY A 153 -8.75 -10.79 2.59
C GLY A 153 -8.77 -10.62 4.10
N ASN A 154 -9.42 -11.55 4.79
CA ASN A 154 -9.53 -11.56 6.26
C ASN A 154 -10.01 -12.91 6.74
N PHE A 155 -9.77 -13.23 8.01
CA PHE A 155 -10.39 -14.35 8.70
C PHE A 155 -10.53 -14.08 10.20
N GLN A 156 -11.53 -14.67 10.83
CA GLN A 156 -11.76 -14.58 12.27
C GLN A 156 -12.25 -15.91 12.85
N VAL A 157 -11.64 -16.31 13.95
CA VAL A 157 -12.03 -17.47 14.73
C VAL A 157 -13.21 -17.08 15.63
N SER A 158 -14.21 -17.93 15.74
CA SER A 158 -15.36 -17.72 16.64
C SER A 158 -14.94 -17.66 18.12
N PRO A 159 -15.70 -17.01 19.02
CA PRO A 159 -15.38 -16.92 20.44
C PRO A 159 -15.10 -18.26 21.11
N ASN A 160 -15.82 -19.33 20.75
CA ASN A 160 -15.58 -20.69 21.25
C ASN A 160 -14.41 -21.43 20.58
N GLN A 161 -13.71 -20.76 19.62
CA GLN A 161 -12.55 -21.28 18.91
C GLN A 161 -12.79 -22.55 18.07
N GLN A 162 -14.05 -22.84 17.72
CA GLN A 162 -14.41 -24.03 16.94
C GLN A 162 -14.69 -23.75 15.47
N LEU A 163 -15.01 -22.51 15.12
CA LEU A 163 -15.32 -22.09 13.76
C LEU A 163 -14.33 -21.02 13.29
N LEU A 164 -14.13 -20.97 11.98
CA LEU A 164 -13.33 -19.94 11.30
C LEU A 164 -14.16 -19.34 10.17
N ALA A 165 -14.51 -18.06 10.28
CA ALA A 165 -15.03 -17.31 9.14
C ALA A 165 -13.87 -16.69 8.35
N TYR A 166 -13.92 -16.77 7.02
CA TYR A 166 -12.88 -16.20 6.16
C TYR A 166 -13.45 -15.64 4.87
N ALA A 167 -12.77 -14.62 4.35
CA ALA A 167 -13.11 -13.90 3.13
C ALA A 167 -12.10 -14.23 2.04
N GLU A 168 -12.54 -14.81 0.92
CA GLU A 168 -11.69 -15.09 -0.23
C GLU A 168 -12.02 -14.21 -1.44
N ASP A 169 -10.99 -13.70 -2.12
CA ASP A 169 -11.10 -13.04 -3.42
C ASP A 169 -10.40 -13.90 -4.48
N THR A 170 -11.14 -14.25 -5.52
CA THR A 170 -10.64 -15.02 -6.67
C THR A 170 -10.53 -14.20 -7.95
N SER A 171 -10.77 -12.91 -7.86
CA SER A 171 -10.85 -12.00 -9.02
C SER A 171 -9.83 -10.87 -9.01
N GLY A 172 -9.24 -10.56 -7.86
CA GLY A 172 -8.41 -9.38 -7.65
C GLY A 172 -9.20 -8.06 -7.53
N ARG A 173 -10.53 -8.13 -7.51
CA ARG A 173 -11.41 -6.95 -7.44
C ARG A 173 -11.80 -6.55 -6.02
N ARG A 174 -11.26 -7.23 -5.00
CA ARG A 174 -11.65 -7.05 -3.59
C ARG A 174 -13.15 -7.23 -3.36
N ASN A 175 -13.77 -8.13 -4.14
CA ASN A 175 -15.14 -8.58 -3.98
C ASN A 175 -15.11 -10.00 -3.43
N TYR A 176 -15.48 -10.14 -2.16
CA TYR A 176 -15.20 -11.35 -1.40
C TYR A 176 -16.36 -12.30 -1.32
N ASN A 177 -16.04 -13.59 -1.26
CA ASN A 177 -16.94 -14.65 -0.81
C ASN A 177 -16.58 -14.97 0.64
N LEU A 178 -17.60 -14.94 1.53
CA LEU A 178 -17.42 -15.32 2.92
C LEU A 178 -17.83 -16.77 3.11
N LYS A 179 -16.98 -17.53 3.80
CA LYS A 179 -17.18 -18.95 4.14
C LYS A 179 -16.91 -19.18 5.61
N VAL A 180 -17.50 -20.22 6.16
CA VAL A 180 -17.26 -20.64 7.54
C VAL A 180 -16.75 -22.08 7.53
N ARG A 181 -15.62 -22.32 8.19
CA ARG A 181 -15.00 -23.63 8.36
C ARG A 181 -15.19 -24.13 9.78
N ASP A 182 -15.65 -25.38 9.92
CA ASP A 182 -15.60 -26.09 11.20
C ASP A 182 -14.17 -26.61 11.42
N LEU A 183 -13.48 -26.02 12.40
CA LEU A 183 -12.08 -26.35 12.69
C LEU A 183 -11.91 -27.77 13.29
N ARG A 184 -12.97 -28.38 13.82
CA ARG A 184 -12.93 -29.76 14.34
C ARG A 184 -12.88 -30.78 13.21
N THR A 185 -13.53 -30.49 12.08
CA THR A 185 -13.62 -31.37 10.91
C THR A 185 -12.73 -30.95 9.76
N GLY A 186 -12.29 -29.68 9.73
CA GLY A 186 -11.57 -29.06 8.63
C GLY A 186 -12.43 -28.80 7.39
N LYS A 187 -13.77 -28.91 7.49
CA LYS A 187 -14.70 -28.74 6.37
C LYS A 187 -15.43 -27.42 6.44
N ASP A 188 -15.64 -26.82 5.27
CA ASP A 188 -16.48 -25.62 5.14
C ASP A 188 -17.96 -25.98 5.30
N LEU A 189 -18.71 -25.08 5.95
CA LEU A 189 -20.16 -25.15 5.99
C LEU A 189 -20.75 -24.87 4.59
N PRO A 190 -21.96 -25.35 4.29
CA PRO A 190 -22.54 -25.24 2.94
C PRO A 190 -22.81 -23.81 2.46
N SER A 191 -23.11 -22.89 3.39
CA SER A 191 -23.48 -21.51 3.04
C SER A 191 -22.24 -20.71 2.58
N VAL A 192 -22.39 -19.99 1.45
CA VAL A 192 -21.40 -19.05 0.93
C VAL A 192 -22.09 -17.70 0.72
N ILE A 193 -21.57 -16.65 1.37
CA ILE A 193 -22.05 -15.28 1.18
C ILE A 193 -21.20 -14.64 0.11
N THR A 194 -21.80 -14.15 -0.97
CA THR A 194 -21.11 -13.52 -2.10
C THR A 194 -21.28 -12.01 -2.09
N GLY A 195 -20.40 -11.28 -2.78
CA GLY A 195 -20.53 -9.83 -2.94
C GLY A 195 -20.28 -9.05 -1.64
N ALA A 196 -19.42 -9.56 -0.77
CA ALA A 196 -19.13 -8.95 0.52
C ALA A 196 -17.82 -8.20 0.57
N ALA A 197 -17.66 -7.33 1.59
CA ALA A 197 -16.37 -6.83 2.04
C ALA A 197 -15.61 -7.92 2.82
N ALA A 198 -14.31 -7.71 3.05
CA ALA A 198 -13.51 -8.67 3.80
C ALA A 198 -13.79 -8.64 5.31
N SER A 199 -14.30 -7.53 5.84
CA SER A 199 -14.56 -7.35 7.27
C SER A 199 -15.74 -8.20 7.74
N LEU A 200 -15.63 -8.76 8.94
CA LEU A 200 -16.64 -9.63 9.55
C LEU A 200 -16.53 -9.64 11.08
N ALA A 201 -17.62 -9.97 11.76
CA ALA A 201 -17.68 -10.08 13.20
C ALA A 201 -18.54 -11.28 13.63
N TRP A 202 -18.21 -11.87 14.78
CA TRP A 202 -18.96 -12.96 15.39
C TRP A 202 -19.91 -12.47 16.49
N SER A 203 -21.07 -13.11 16.61
CA SER A 203 -21.88 -13.02 17.84
C SER A 203 -21.25 -13.82 18.97
N ALA A 204 -21.53 -13.45 20.22
CA ALA A 204 -21.01 -14.13 21.41
C ALA A 204 -21.42 -15.60 21.49
N ASP A 205 -22.57 -15.97 20.96
CA ASP A 205 -23.08 -17.34 20.93
C ASP A 205 -22.53 -18.21 19.78
N ASN A 206 -21.61 -17.66 18.97
CA ASN A 206 -20.96 -18.34 17.84
C ASN A 206 -21.91 -18.77 16.70
N ASN A 207 -23.12 -18.26 16.68
CA ASN A 207 -24.16 -18.71 15.75
C ASN A 207 -24.48 -17.70 14.66
N GLN A 208 -24.01 -16.48 14.80
CA GLN A 208 -24.26 -15.40 13.83
C GLN A 208 -22.98 -14.74 13.37
N LEU A 209 -22.97 -14.39 12.07
CA LEU A 209 -21.89 -13.65 11.42
C LEU A 209 -22.43 -12.32 10.90
N PHE A 210 -21.79 -11.22 11.28
CA PHE A 210 -22.06 -9.89 10.77
C PHE A 210 -21.10 -9.58 9.62
N TYR A 211 -21.62 -9.01 8.53
CA TYR A 211 -20.83 -8.72 7.34
C TYR A 211 -21.37 -7.50 6.59
N ILE A 212 -20.58 -7.01 5.64
CA ILE A 212 -20.91 -5.87 4.79
C ILE A 212 -21.23 -6.36 3.38
N GLU A 213 -22.45 -6.12 2.91
CA GLU A 213 -22.83 -6.30 1.50
C GLU A 213 -22.38 -5.09 0.68
N LYS A 214 -21.81 -5.37 -0.49
CA LYS A 214 -21.29 -4.35 -1.41
C LYS A 214 -22.25 -4.10 -2.57
N ASP A 215 -22.29 -2.86 -3.03
CA ASP A 215 -22.89 -2.53 -4.30
C ASP A 215 -22.09 -3.18 -5.45
N PRO A 216 -22.75 -3.90 -6.38
CA PRO A 216 -22.04 -4.62 -7.44
C PRO A 216 -21.35 -3.74 -8.48
N GLN A 217 -21.80 -2.49 -8.66
CA GLN A 217 -21.22 -1.55 -9.62
C GLN A 217 -20.07 -0.75 -9.01
N THR A 218 -20.34 -0.08 -7.92
CA THR A 218 -19.36 0.80 -7.26
C THR A 218 -18.42 0.06 -6.33
N LEU A 219 -18.72 -1.18 -5.98
CA LEU A 219 -18.02 -2.01 -5.00
C LEU A 219 -17.95 -1.38 -3.59
N LEU A 220 -18.76 -0.37 -3.34
CA LEU A 220 -18.88 0.27 -2.03
C LEU A 220 -19.70 -0.62 -1.09
N GLY A 221 -19.25 -0.77 0.16
CA GLY A 221 -20.05 -1.39 1.22
C GLY A 221 -21.23 -0.50 1.58
N THR A 222 -22.46 -1.02 1.47
CA THR A 222 -23.67 -0.23 1.66
C THR A 222 -24.59 -0.77 2.74
N LYS A 223 -24.49 -2.04 3.12
CA LYS A 223 -25.39 -2.65 4.10
C LYS A 223 -24.66 -3.53 5.09
N VAL A 224 -25.04 -3.41 6.36
CA VAL A 224 -24.67 -4.37 7.40
C VAL A 224 -25.74 -5.46 7.45
N ARG A 225 -25.31 -6.69 7.28
CA ARG A 225 -26.20 -7.85 7.39
C ARG A 225 -25.76 -8.81 8.48
N ARG A 226 -26.71 -9.61 8.95
CA ARG A 226 -26.50 -10.68 9.93
C ARG A 226 -26.95 -12.02 9.36
N HIS A 227 -25.98 -12.94 9.20
CA HIS A 227 -26.24 -14.31 8.78
C HIS A 227 -26.33 -15.24 10.00
N THR A 228 -27.37 -16.05 10.06
CA THR A 228 -27.48 -17.14 11.08
C THR A 228 -26.99 -18.44 10.46
N LEU A 229 -26.01 -19.08 11.08
CA LEU A 229 -25.41 -20.30 10.56
C LEU A 229 -26.50 -21.41 10.36
N GLY A 230 -26.40 -22.10 9.22
CA GLY A 230 -27.34 -23.14 8.81
C GLY A 230 -28.60 -22.63 8.15
N GLN A 231 -28.81 -21.32 8.07
CA GLN A 231 -29.91 -20.74 7.29
C GLN A 231 -29.45 -20.41 5.86
N ASP A 232 -30.43 -20.23 4.98
CA ASP A 232 -30.19 -19.75 3.63
C ASP A 232 -29.82 -18.26 3.68
N VAL A 233 -28.79 -17.85 2.93
CA VAL A 233 -28.31 -16.45 2.86
C VAL A 233 -29.36 -15.45 2.40
N THR A 234 -30.37 -15.88 1.65
CA THR A 234 -31.50 -15.03 1.25
C THR A 234 -32.35 -14.57 2.44
N LYS A 235 -32.21 -15.19 3.61
CA LYS A 235 -32.89 -14.84 4.85
C LYS A 235 -32.09 -13.94 5.78
N ASP A 236 -30.90 -13.51 5.33
CA ASP A 236 -30.02 -12.67 6.13
C ASP A 236 -30.68 -11.33 6.44
N GLU A 237 -30.63 -10.94 7.70
CA GLU A 237 -31.24 -9.70 8.16
C GLU A 237 -30.44 -8.48 7.74
N LEU A 238 -31.13 -7.48 7.24
CA LEU A 238 -30.60 -6.13 7.07
C LEU A 238 -30.68 -5.37 8.39
N LEU A 239 -29.52 -5.01 8.96
CA LEU A 239 -29.45 -4.32 10.24
C LEU A 239 -29.22 -2.81 10.09
N TYR A 240 -28.46 -2.42 9.05
CA TYR A 240 -28.14 -1.02 8.76
C TYR A 240 -27.91 -0.83 7.26
N GLU A 241 -28.32 0.30 6.73
CA GLU A 241 -28.04 0.70 5.36
C GLU A 241 -27.45 2.12 5.33
N GLU A 242 -26.25 2.24 4.77
CA GLU A 242 -25.61 3.54 4.52
C GLU A 242 -26.03 4.09 3.17
N LYS A 243 -26.58 5.30 3.17
CA LYS A 243 -27.07 5.98 1.97
C LYS A 243 -26.11 7.05 1.48
N ASP A 244 -25.21 7.51 2.33
CA ASP A 244 -24.19 8.48 1.96
C ASP A 244 -23.00 7.75 1.33
N SER A 245 -22.86 7.88 0.01
CA SER A 245 -21.83 7.22 -0.77
C SER A 245 -20.41 7.78 -0.53
N SER A 246 -20.24 8.79 0.30
CA SER A 246 -18.93 9.26 0.72
C SER A 246 -18.30 8.45 1.85
N PHE A 247 -19.07 7.54 2.48
CA PHE A 247 -18.61 6.71 3.59
C PHE A 247 -18.24 5.30 3.16
N TYR A 248 -17.03 4.87 3.55
CA TYR A 248 -16.67 3.46 3.62
C TYR A 248 -17.30 2.83 4.85
N MET A 249 -17.51 1.53 4.79
CA MET A 249 -18.11 0.77 5.89
C MET A 249 -17.36 -0.53 6.14
N GLY A 250 -17.19 -0.86 7.43
CA GLY A 250 -16.67 -2.14 7.86
C GLY A 250 -17.27 -2.59 9.17
N VAL A 251 -17.03 -3.84 9.56
CA VAL A 251 -17.53 -4.45 10.80
C VAL A 251 -16.46 -5.32 11.45
N GLY A 252 -16.43 -5.33 12.78
CA GLY A 252 -15.52 -6.16 13.58
C GLY A 252 -16.02 -6.32 15.00
N ASN A 253 -15.28 -7.08 15.80
CA ASN A 253 -15.51 -7.14 17.24
C ASN A 253 -14.58 -6.16 17.96
N SER A 254 -15.01 -5.62 19.12
CA SER A 254 -14.12 -4.93 20.06
C SER A 254 -13.02 -5.88 20.54
N ALA A 255 -11.88 -5.35 21.01
CA ALA A 255 -10.75 -6.17 21.44
C ALA A 255 -11.07 -7.14 22.58
N ASP A 256 -12.07 -6.83 23.39
CA ASP A 256 -12.58 -7.68 24.47
C ASP A 256 -13.76 -8.59 24.03
N ASP A 257 -14.08 -8.61 22.74
CA ASP A 257 -15.16 -9.40 22.14
C ASP A 257 -16.58 -9.07 22.68
N GLN A 258 -16.76 -7.99 23.46
CA GLN A 258 -18.04 -7.64 24.07
C GLN A 258 -19.02 -6.96 23.10
N TYR A 259 -18.48 -6.32 22.04
CA TYR A 259 -19.29 -5.58 21.09
C TYR A 259 -18.97 -5.96 19.64
N VAL A 260 -19.99 -5.89 18.80
CA VAL A 260 -19.87 -5.75 17.35
C VAL A 260 -19.82 -4.27 17.06
N VAL A 261 -18.81 -3.84 16.35
CA VAL A 261 -18.54 -2.44 15.98
C VAL A 261 -18.64 -2.29 14.47
N VAL A 262 -19.48 -1.39 14.00
CA VAL A 262 -19.53 -0.95 12.61
C VAL A 262 -18.89 0.42 12.54
N TRP A 263 -17.84 0.55 11.71
CA TRP A 263 -17.23 1.83 11.44
C TRP A 263 -17.71 2.36 10.09
N LEU A 264 -18.09 3.63 10.08
CA LEU A 264 -18.44 4.41 8.92
C LEU A 264 -17.39 5.50 8.79
N GLU A 265 -16.65 5.54 7.70
CA GLU A 265 -15.50 6.42 7.55
C GLU A 265 -15.50 7.15 6.21
N SER A 266 -15.38 8.47 6.27
CA SER A 266 -15.04 9.33 5.14
C SER A 266 -13.68 9.99 5.36
N THR A 267 -13.19 10.71 4.37
CA THR A 267 -11.94 11.47 4.51
C THR A 267 -11.93 12.41 5.72
N VAL A 268 -13.08 13.03 6.03
CA VAL A 268 -13.17 14.11 7.04
C VAL A 268 -14.14 13.82 8.19
N SER A 269 -14.79 12.66 8.20
CA SER A 269 -15.82 12.35 9.18
C SER A 269 -15.92 10.85 9.43
N ASN A 270 -16.18 10.47 10.67
CA ASN A 270 -16.42 9.08 11.07
C ASN A 270 -17.67 8.96 11.93
N GLU A 271 -18.25 7.77 11.95
CA GLU A 271 -19.26 7.39 12.94
C GLU A 271 -19.07 5.91 13.33
N MET A 272 -19.08 5.62 14.61
CA MET A 272 -18.97 4.27 15.13
C MET A 272 -20.32 3.83 15.71
N LEU A 273 -20.84 2.72 15.17
CA LEU A 273 -22.08 2.10 15.63
C LEU A 273 -21.72 0.83 16.39
N VAL A 274 -22.30 0.66 17.58
CA VAL A 274 -22.00 -0.49 18.45
C VAL A 274 -23.25 -1.28 18.82
N LEU A 275 -23.06 -2.59 18.94
CA LEU A 275 -24.08 -3.54 19.38
C LEU A 275 -23.42 -4.54 20.31
N LYS A 276 -24.00 -4.84 21.48
CA LYS A 276 -23.46 -5.93 22.30
C LYS A 276 -23.44 -7.24 21.51
N SER A 277 -22.35 -7.99 21.61
CA SER A 277 -22.17 -9.21 20.80
C SER A 277 -23.14 -10.35 21.15
N ASP A 278 -23.83 -10.25 22.30
CA ASP A 278 -24.93 -11.15 22.73
C ASP A 278 -26.34 -10.60 22.43
N ASP A 279 -26.45 -9.37 21.91
CA ASP A 279 -27.72 -8.72 21.61
C ASP A 279 -28.41 -9.36 20.40
N LYS A 280 -29.68 -9.73 20.59
CA LYS A 280 -30.52 -10.33 19.54
C LYS A 280 -31.37 -9.30 18.78
N SER A 281 -31.50 -8.08 19.29
CA SER A 281 -32.33 -7.04 18.66
C SER A 281 -31.79 -6.55 17.33
N GLY A 282 -30.45 -6.57 17.14
CA GLY A 282 -29.76 -6.05 15.98
C GLY A 282 -29.79 -4.52 15.88
N LYS A 283 -30.15 -3.81 16.94
CA LYS A 283 -30.24 -2.34 16.95
C LYS A 283 -28.93 -1.73 17.40
N PHE A 284 -28.19 -1.21 16.46
CA PHE A 284 -26.96 -0.47 16.74
C PHE A 284 -27.23 0.88 17.43
N THR A 285 -26.30 1.28 18.27
CA THR A 285 -26.26 2.61 18.90
C THR A 285 -25.01 3.33 18.44
N SER A 286 -25.12 4.62 18.06
CA SER A 286 -23.96 5.44 17.70
C SER A 286 -23.21 5.87 18.97
N ILE A 287 -21.88 5.81 18.93
CA ILE A 287 -21.02 6.38 20.00
C ILE A 287 -21.15 7.90 20.03
N ALA A 288 -21.14 8.53 18.86
CA ALA A 288 -21.52 9.94 18.64
C ALA A 288 -21.95 10.10 17.17
N PRO A 289 -23.06 10.79 16.89
CA PRO A 289 -23.48 11.04 15.52
C PRO A 289 -22.38 11.74 14.71
N ARG A 290 -22.27 11.38 13.42
CA ARG A 290 -21.31 11.99 12.51
C ARG A 290 -21.52 13.50 12.36
N GLN A 291 -20.43 14.18 12.16
CA GLN A 291 -20.41 15.61 11.83
C GLN A 291 -19.24 15.82 10.87
N ARG A 292 -19.42 16.73 9.89
CA ARG A 292 -18.31 17.08 9.00
C ARG A 292 -17.16 17.67 9.80
N ASP A 293 -15.93 17.33 9.40
CA ASP A 293 -14.67 17.77 10.04
C ASP A 293 -14.55 17.30 11.50
N PHE A 294 -15.10 16.11 11.77
CA PHE A 294 -15.05 15.47 13.06
C PHE A 294 -14.78 13.97 12.88
N LYS A 295 -13.61 13.54 13.32
CA LYS A 295 -13.16 12.14 13.28
C LYS A 295 -12.94 11.58 14.66
N TYR A 296 -13.26 10.30 14.84
CA TYR A 296 -12.93 9.58 16.05
C TYR A 296 -12.84 8.07 15.80
N GLU A 297 -12.01 7.39 16.59
CA GLU A 297 -11.91 5.95 16.66
C GLU A 297 -12.11 5.50 18.09
N VAL A 298 -12.61 4.29 18.28
CA VAL A 298 -12.98 3.79 19.61
C VAL A 298 -12.45 2.39 19.86
N GLU A 299 -12.15 2.10 21.12
CA GLU A 299 -11.90 0.75 21.59
C GLU A 299 -12.51 0.59 23.01
N HIS A 300 -12.98 -0.63 23.30
CA HIS A 300 -13.67 -0.93 24.55
C HIS A 300 -12.76 -1.63 25.56
N ILE A 301 -12.89 -1.25 26.82
CA ILE A 301 -12.29 -1.93 27.97
C ILE A 301 -13.12 -1.71 29.22
N ASP A 302 -13.32 -2.77 29.99
CA ASP A 302 -14.15 -2.79 31.19
C ASP A 302 -15.59 -2.32 30.88
N ASN A 303 -16.03 -1.18 31.39
CA ASN A 303 -17.36 -0.59 31.15
C ASN A 303 -17.25 0.80 30.51
N ARG A 304 -16.28 1.00 29.63
CA ARG A 304 -16.02 2.30 29.01
C ARG A 304 -15.40 2.17 27.63
N TRP A 305 -15.62 3.18 26.85
CA TRP A 305 -14.96 3.40 25.56
C TRP A 305 -13.83 4.40 25.75
N VAL A 306 -12.67 4.10 25.16
CA VAL A 306 -11.58 5.04 24.95
C VAL A 306 -11.68 5.52 23.51
N ILE A 307 -11.57 6.82 23.33
CA ILE A 307 -11.87 7.52 22.08
C ILE A 307 -10.68 8.36 21.66
N MET A 308 -10.11 8.08 20.50
CA MET A 308 -9.15 8.95 19.83
C MET A 308 -9.91 9.89 18.91
N THR A 309 -9.73 11.20 19.02
CA THR A 309 -10.51 12.17 18.25
C THR A 309 -9.71 13.41 17.89
N ASP A 310 -10.05 14.00 16.73
CA ASP A 310 -9.54 15.29 16.27
C ASP A 310 -10.39 16.48 16.76
N TRP A 311 -11.42 16.24 17.58
CA TRP A 311 -12.26 17.29 18.16
C TRP A 311 -11.42 18.29 18.96
N ASP A 312 -11.30 19.52 18.45
CA ASP A 312 -10.41 20.58 18.95
C ASP A 312 -8.95 20.11 19.14
N ALA A 313 -8.49 19.16 18.31
CA ALA A 313 -7.21 18.48 18.47
C ALA A 313 -6.70 17.98 17.11
N PRO A 314 -6.13 18.80 16.22
CA PRO A 314 -5.71 18.39 14.87
C PRO A 314 -4.78 17.17 14.83
N ASN A 315 -3.89 17.02 15.82
CA ASN A 315 -2.99 15.88 15.97
C ASN A 315 -3.56 14.77 16.89
N TYR A 316 -4.86 14.78 17.12
CA TYR A 316 -5.64 13.92 17.99
C TYR A 316 -5.38 14.12 19.49
N ARG A 317 -6.35 13.73 20.26
CA ARG A 317 -6.34 13.56 21.72
C ARG A 317 -7.13 12.32 22.10
N LEU A 318 -7.02 11.87 23.35
CA LEU A 318 -7.85 10.78 23.87
C LEU A 318 -8.90 11.30 24.83
N MET A 319 -10.10 10.75 24.70
CA MET A 319 -11.26 10.96 25.56
C MET A 319 -11.76 9.60 26.05
N THR A 320 -12.70 9.60 26.99
CA THR A 320 -13.37 8.39 27.44
C THR A 320 -14.84 8.66 27.72
N VAL A 321 -15.69 7.63 27.55
CA VAL A 321 -17.11 7.68 27.88
C VAL A 321 -17.56 6.33 28.44
N LYS A 322 -18.46 6.31 29.43
CA LYS A 322 -19.05 5.09 29.95
C LYS A 322 -20.05 4.49 28.98
N ASP A 323 -20.26 3.17 29.06
CA ASP A 323 -21.17 2.43 28.17
C ASP A 323 -22.61 2.99 28.19
N ASP A 324 -23.09 3.41 29.37
CA ASP A 324 -24.45 3.96 29.55
C ASP A 324 -24.57 5.45 29.17
N GLN A 325 -23.48 6.06 28.68
CA GLN A 325 -23.40 7.49 28.33
C GLN A 325 -23.04 7.75 26.86
N ILE A 326 -22.97 6.71 26.03
CA ILE A 326 -22.73 6.84 24.59
C ILE A 326 -23.90 7.55 23.90
N GLY A 327 -23.67 8.04 22.67
CA GLY A 327 -24.65 8.75 21.86
C GLY A 327 -24.61 10.27 21.99
N ASP A 328 -23.86 10.80 22.94
CA ASP A 328 -23.72 12.22 23.18
C ASP A 328 -22.26 12.61 23.48
N ARG A 329 -21.61 13.26 22.51
CA ARG A 329 -20.22 13.75 22.62
C ARG A 329 -19.97 14.66 23.84
N SER A 330 -20.99 15.37 24.31
CA SER A 330 -20.87 16.25 25.48
C SER A 330 -20.58 15.49 26.80
N ARG A 331 -20.81 14.16 26.81
CA ARG A 331 -20.50 13.26 27.92
C ARG A 331 -19.05 12.77 27.96
N TRP A 332 -18.29 13.02 26.89
CA TRP A 332 -16.92 12.58 26.82
C TRP A 332 -16.02 13.30 27.84
N GLN A 333 -15.22 12.56 28.54
CA GLN A 333 -14.28 13.08 29.53
C GLN A 333 -12.85 13.06 28.97
N PRO A 334 -12.05 14.14 29.18
CA PRO A 334 -10.65 14.16 28.77
C PRO A 334 -9.85 13.03 29.42
N LEU A 335 -9.02 12.33 28.62
CA LEU A 335 -8.10 11.28 29.08
C LEU A 335 -6.65 11.69 28.82
N LEU A 336 -6.32 12.13 27.61
CA LEU A 336 -5.01 12.62 27.23
C LEU A 336 -5.19 13.89 26.38
N ALA A 337 -4.53 14.97 26.78
CA ALA A 337 -4.65 16.25 26.09
C ALA A 337 -3.94 16.23 24.73
N HIS A 338 -4.42 17.07 23.80
CA HIS A 338 -3.76 17.36 22.52
C HIS A 338 -2.35 17.93 22.75
N ASN A 339 -1.41 17.49 21.90
CA ASN A 339 -0.08 18.06 21.80
C ASN A 339 0.20 18.43 20.33
N PRO A 340 0.48 19.70 20.00
CA PRO A 340 0.71 20.12 18.62
C PRO A 340 1.97 19.50 17.99
N ASP A 341 2.94 19.07 18.80
CA ASP A 341 4.20 18.49 18.34
C ASP A 341 4.17 16.95 18.25
N VAL A 342 3.04 16.34 18.63
CA VAL A 342 2.90 14.88 18.68
C VAL A 342 1.60 14.47 17.98
N PHE A 343 1.72 13.75 16.88
CA PHE A 343 0.60 13.14 16.19
C PHE A 343 0.30 11.75 16.78
N ILE A 344 -0.92 11.51 17.24
CA ILE A 344 -1.36 10.19 17.70
C ILE A 344 -1.85 9.41 16.47
N ASP A 345 -1.16 8.31 16.15
CA ASP A 345 -1.46 7.46 14.99
C ASP A 345 -2.52 6.40 15.32
N SER A 346 -2.40 5.78 16.50
CA SER A 346 -3.34 4.77 17.00
C SER A 346 -3.11 4.51 18.50
N PHE A 347 -3.98 3.72 19.10
CA PHE A 347 -3.84 3.31 20.50
C PHE A 347 -4.26 1.85 20.70
N GLN A 348 -3.80 1.25 21.80
CA GLN A 348 -4.16 -0.08 22.23
C GLN A 348 -4.40 -0.11 23.74
N LEU A 349 -5.39 -0.87 24.19
CA LEU A 349 -5.80 -0.95 25.58
C LEU A 349 -5.38 -2.27 26.20
N PHE A 350 -4.73 -2.17 27.36
CA PHE A 350 -4.44 -3.29 28.24
C PHE A 350 -5.08 -3.04 29.60
N THR A 351 -5.33 -4.08 30.37
CA THR A 351 -5.94 -3.96 31.71
C THR A 351 -5.24 -2.96 32.61
N ASP A 352 -3.90 -2.94 32.59
CA ASP A 352 -3.10 -2.07 33.45
C ASP A 352 -2.46 -0.88 32.73
N TYR A 353 -2.51 -0.84 31.38
CA TYR A 353 -1.78 0.14 30.57
C TYR A 353 -2.59 0.65 29.36
N LEU A 354 -2.37 1.92 29.06
CA LEU A 354 -2.69 2.54 27.78
C LEU A 354 -1.42 2.60 26.95
N VAL A 355 -1.48 2.13 25.70
CA VAL A 355 -0.36 2.17 24.75
C VAL A 355 -0.76 3.01 23.55
N ILE A 356 0.13 3.91 23.12
CA ILE A 356 -0.10 4.82 22.00
C ILE A 356 1.04 4.68 21.00
N ASN A 357 0.68 4.48 19.71
CA ASN A 357 1.59 4.75 18.62
C ASN A 357 1.52 6.23 18.30
N GLU A 358 2.64 6.92 18.35
CA GLU A 358 2.70 8.35 18.12
C GLU A 358 3.87 8.71 17.20
N ARG A 359 3.79 9.86 16.58
CA ARG A 359 4.85 10.40 15.74
C ARG A 359 5.20 11.80 16.21
N SER A 360 6.50 12.04 16.37
CA SER A 360 7.06 13.33 16.74
C SER A 360 8.26 13.62 15.85
N ASN A 361 8.33 14.83 15.31
CA ASN A 361 9.40 15.22 14.38
C ASN A 361 9.60 14.21 13.23
N GLY A 362 8.50 13.62 12.74
CA GLY A 362 8.51 12.65 11.63
C GLY A 362 9.05 11.25 11.97
N LEU A 363 9.27 10.93 13.24
CA LEU A 363 9.72 9.61 13.69
C LEU A 363 8.66 8.95 14.57
N ASP A 364 8.43 7.67 14.31
CA ASP A 364 7.50 6.84 15.06
C ASP A 364 8.10 6.45 16.41
N ARG A 365 7.26 6.41 17.45
CA ARG A 365 7.59 5.84 18.74
C ARG A 365 6.36 5.26 19.41
N VAL A 366 6.54 4.37 20.38
CA VAL A 366 5.45 3.82 21.18
C VAL A 366 5.55 4.37 22.60
N ARG A 367 4.43 4.86 23.13
CA ARG A 367 4.33 5.36 24.50
C ARG A 367 3.43 4.44 25.31
N LEU A 368 3.95 3.89 26.41
CA LEU A 368 3.24 3.04 27.36
C LEU A 368 3.00 3.82 28.65
N MET A 369 1.76 3.85 29.12
CA MET A 369 1.34 4.60 30.30
C MET A 369 0.51 3.72 31.22
N PRO A 370 0.87 3.57 32.51
CA PRO A 370 0.01 2.86 33.47
C PRO A 370 -1.27 3.68 33.74
N TRP A 371 -2.42 3.01 33.82
CA TRP A 371 -3.69 3.66 34.14
C TRP A 371 -3.69 4.37 35.49
N SER A 372 -2.87 3.89 36.44
CA SER A 372 -2.74 4.50 37.75
C SER A 372 -2.13 5.89 37.72
N ASP A 373 -1.33 6.20 36.69
CA ASP A 373 -0.69 7.51 36.54
C ASP A 373 -0.16 7.66 35.10
N LEU A 374 -0.96 8.28 34.23
CA LEU A 374 -0.60 8.48 32.81
C LEU A 374 0.63 9.39 32.60
N SER A 375 1.07 10.13 33.64
CA SER A 375 2.29 10.92 33.53
C SER A 375 3.58 10.07 33.58
N LYS A 376 3.50 8.83 34.06
CA LYS A 376 4.62 7.88 34.13
C LYS A 376 4.78 7.09 32.83
N ALA A 377 5.03 7.80 31.74
CA ALA A 377 5.20 7.19 30.44
C ALA A 377 6.57 6.51 30.29
N ARG A 378 6.56 5.39 29.58
CA ARG A 378 7.75 4.71 29.05
C ARG A 378 7.66 4.73 27.52
N TYR A 379 8.82 4.92 26.87
CA TYR A 379 8.87 4.99 25.41
C TYR A 379 9.63 3.82 24.80
N VAL A 380 9.20 3.40 23.62
CA VAL A 380 9.98 2.58 22.69
C VAL A 380 10.38 3.51 21.54
N GLU A 381 11.65 3.83 21.48
CA GLU A 381 12.27 4.69 20.48
C GLU A 381 13.70 4.21 20.22
N SER A 382 14.40 4.77 19.25
CA SER A 382 15.74 4.39 18.83
C SER A 382 16.60 5.62 18.56
N ASP A 383 17.91 5.46 18.67
CA ASP A 383 18.92 6.45 18.27
C ASP A 383 19.22 6.39 16.75
N GLU A 384 18.65 5.44 16.02
CA GLU A 384 18.80 5.41 14.55
C GLU A 384 18.17 6.65 13.91
N ALA A 385 18.80 7.18 12.88
CA ALA A 385 18.36 8.42 12.21
C ALA A 385 16.97 8.32 11.60
N ALA A 386 16.59 7.13 11.13
CA ALA A 386 15.29 6.82 10.55
C ALA A 386 14.89 5.38 10.91
N TYR A 387 13.76 5.22 11.57
CA TYR A 387 13.26 3.92 12.03
C TYR A 387 11.73 3.91 12.14
N VAL A 388 11.19 2.72 12.36
CA VAL A 388 9.78 2.49 12.68
C VAL A 388 9.70 1.67 13.97
N ALA A 389 8.95 2.15 14.95
CA ALA A 389 8.57 1.41 16.15
C ALA A 389 7.04 1.49 16.29
N LYS A 390 6.35 0.35 16.25
CA LYS A 390 4.88 0.28 16.33
C LYS A 390 4.44 -0.93 17.13
N THR A 391 3.25 -0.85 17.71
CA THR A 391 2.57 -2.02 18.28
C THR A 391 2.48 -3.14 17.25
N ASP A 392 2.65 -4.38 17.70
CA ASP A 392 2.44 -5.59 16.90
C ASP A 392 1.18 -6.33 17.43
N ASN A 393 1.03 -7.59 17.12
CA ASN A 393 -0.15 -8.39 17.48
C ASN A 393 -0.22 -8.67 18.99
N ASN A 394 -1.15 -8.02 19.68
CA ASN A 394 -1.44 -8.17 21.11
C ASN A 394 -2.93 -8.49 21.30
N PRO A 395 -3.38 -9.72 21.07
CA PRO A 395 -4.81 -10.03 21.04
C PRO A 395 -5.48 -10.11 22.42
N GLU A 396 -4.71 -10.15 23.51
CA GLU A 396 -5.24 -10.23 24.89
C GLU A 396 -4.94 -8.95 25.67
N GLN A 397 -6.00 -8.27 26.14
CA GLN A 397 -5.88 -7.04 26.93
C GLN A 397 -5.28 -7.28 28.33
N ASN A 398 -5.40 -8.49 28.90
CA ASN A 398 -4.86 -8.84 30.22
C ASN A 398 -3.39 -9.25 30.21
N SER A 399 -2.68 -9.10 29.09
CA SER A 399 -1.25 -9.40 29.00
C SER A 399 -0.41 -8.43 29.85
N GLN A 400 0.64 -8.97 30.50
CA GLN A 400 1.68 -8.19 31.17
C GLN A 400 2.82 -7.82 30.22
N TRP A 401 2.87 -8.47 29.06
CA TRP A 401 3.85 -8.27 28.02
C TRP A 401 3.22 -7.57 26.84
N PHE A 402 3.87 -6.49 26.41
CA PHE A 402 3.51 -5.72 25.24
C PHE A 402 4.42 -6.10 24.08
N ARG A 403 3.82 -6.54 22.98
CA ARG A 403 4.54 -6.86 21.76
C ARG A 403 4.58 -5.69 20.82
N TYR A 404 5.77 -5.40 20.28
CA TYR A 404 5.99 -4.36 19.30
C TYR A 404 6.93 -4.80 18.20
N ARG A 405 6.84 -4.14 17.06
CA ARG A 405 7.71 -4.32 15.92
C ARG A 405 8.66 -3.14 15.80
N TYR A 406 9.91 -3.46 15.52
CA TYR A 406 10.95 -2.49 15.21
C TYR A 406 11.58 -2.81 13.86
N THR A 407 11.85 -1.79 13.02
CA THR A 407 12.59 -1.91 11.77
C THR A 407 13.22 -0.57 11.40
N SER A 408 14.26 -0.59 10.58
CA SER A 408 14.82 0.57 9.91
C SER A 408 15.20 0.21 8.48
N LEU A 409 15.75 1.15 7.71
CA LEU A 409 16.22 0.83 6.35
C LEU A 409 17.37 -0.20 6.34
N THR A 410 18.12 -0.33 7.45
CA THR A 410 19.22 -1.31 7.60
C THR A 410 18.88 -2.47 8.51
N THR A 411 17.92 -2.30 9.43
CA THR A 411 17.56 -3.33 10.41
C THR A 411 16.33 -4.09 9.94
N PRO A 412 16.45 -5.41 9.65
CA PRO A 412 15.30 -6.25 9.30
C PRO A 412 14.19 -6.19 10.34
N SER A 413 12.96 -6.46 9.90
CA SER A 413 11.79 -6.45 10.78
C SER A 413 12.00 -7.35 11.99
N SER A 414 11.92 -6.78 13.20
CA SER A 414 12.18 -7.45 14.46
C SER A 414 10.98 -7.34 15.38
N VAL A 415 10.55 -8.45 15.95
CA VAL A 415 9.45 -8.53 16.92
C VAL A 415 10.03 -8.65 18.31
N TYR A 416 9.63 -7.74 19.17
CA TYR A 416 10.03 -7.69 20.59
C TYR A 416 8.83 -7.82 21.49
N GLU A 417 9.07 -8.29 22.71
CA GLU A 417 8.17 -8.12 23.83
C GLU A 417 8.83 -7.26 24.91
N MET A 418 8.04 -6.37 25.51
CA MET A 418 8.45 -5.60 26.68
C MET A 418 7.50 -5.90 27.84
N HIS A 419 8.03 -6.27 28.98
CA HIS A 419 7.25 -6.35 30.21
C HIS A 419 6.88 -4.93 30.65
N MET A 420 5.59 -4.59 30.61
CA MET A 420 5.14 -3.19 30.72
C MET A 420 5.52 -2.53 32.05
N LYS A 421 5.52 -3.30 33.16
CA LYS A 421 5.90 -2.79 34.50
C LYS A 421 7.41 -2.61 34.67
N THR A 422 8.21 -3.60 34.26
CA THR A 422 9.66 -3.59 34.54
C THR A 422 10.47 -2.94 33.42
N GLY A 423 9.97 -2.96 32.21
CA GLY A 423 10.67 -2.53 30.98
C GLY A 423 11.67 -3.57 30.45
N GLU A 424 11.67 -4.79 30.99
CA GLU A 424 12.44 -5.90 30.44
C GLU A 424 12.06 -6.13 28.99
N LYS A 425 13.03 -6.18 28.08
CA LYS A 425 12.83 -6.40 26.64
C LYS A 425 13.33 -7.77 26.24
N ARG A 426 12.60 -8.43 25.35
CA ARG A 426 12.98 -9.71 24.76
C ARG A 426 12.84 -9.62 23.24
N LEU A 427 13.90 -9.95 22.50
CA LEU A 427 13.80 -10.19 21.06
C LEU A 427 13.17 -11.57 20.85
N LEU A 428 12.02 -11.62 20.23
CA LEU A 428 11.34 -12.88 19.89
C LEU A 428 11.78 -13.39 18.52
N LYS A 429 11.94 -12.47 17.55
CA LYS A 429 12.35 -12.81 16.20
C LYS A 429 12.91 -11.57 15.50
N GLU A 430 14.02 -11.75 14.78
CA GLU A 430 14.44 -10.85 13.71
C GLU A 430 14.28 -11.59 12.38
N GLN A 431 13.74 -10.91 11.37
CA GLN A 431 13.61 -11.46 10.01
C GLN A 431 15.00 -11.86 9.50
N GLU A 432 15.18 -13.13 9.21
CA GLU A 432 16.40 -13.63 8.60
C GLU A 432 16.45 -13.24 7.12
N VAL A 433 17.55 -12.63 6.71
CA VAL A 433 17.81 -12.23 5.33
C VAL A 433 18.99 -13.04 4.83
N LEU A 434 18.72 -13.95 3.90
CA LEU A 434 19.72 -14.84 3.31
C LEU A 434 20.57 -14.11 2.25
N GLY A 435 21.41 -14.84 1.53
CA GLY A 435 22.18 -14.31 0.39
C GLY A 435 23.34 -13.41 0.79
N GLY A 436 23.86 -13.57 2.02
CA GLY A 436 25.05 -12.83 2.49
C GLY A 436 24.77 -11.37 2.91
N PHE A 437 23.51 -11.03 3.19
CA PHE A 437 23.18 -9.72 3.73
C PHE A 437 23.84 -9.50 5.10
N ASP A 438 24.55 -8.38 5.23
CA ASP A 438 25.07 -7.87 6.52
C ASP A 438 24.70 -6.39 6.65
N LYS A 439 23.85 -6.08 7.63
CA LYS A 439 23.40 -4.70 7.89
C LYS A 439 24.54 -3.70 8.11
N ASN A 440 25.70 -4.20 8.59
CA ASN A 440 26.87 -3.36 8.81
C ASN A 440 27.51 -2.80 7.54
N ASN A 441 27.16 -3.35 6.37
CA ASN A 441 27.63 -2.85 5.07
C ASN A 441 26.83 -1.65 4.55
N TYR A 442 25.77 -1.27 5.22
CA TYR A 442 24.85 -0.21 4.79
C TYR A 442 24.77 0.90 5.82
N GLN A 443 24.32 2.06 5.37
CA GLN A 443 24.14 3.24 6.19
C GLN A 443 22.79 3.88 5.89
N THR A 444 22.10 4.30 6.95
CA THR A 444 20.94 5.18 6.89
C THR A 444 21.34 6.60 7.23
N GLU A 445 20.69 7.56 6.62
CA GLU A 445 20.82 8.97 6.92
C GLU A 445 19.44 9.62 6.83
N ARG A 446 19.19 10.64 7.63
CA ARG A 446 18.00 11.48 7.53
C ARG A 446 18.42 12.90 7.25
N VAL A 447 17.98 13.44 6.13
CA VAL A 447 18.29 14.79 5.69
C VAL A 447 17.01 15.60 5.50
N TRP A 448 17.16 16.91 5.32
CA TRP A 448 16.06 17.84 5.17
C TRP A 448 16.25 18.67 3.91
N ALA A 449 15.41 18.43 2.91
CA ALA A 449 15.32 19.30 1.76
C ALA A 449 14.48 20.55 2.10
N THR A 450 14.68 21.62 1.35
CA THR A 450 13.88 22.83 1.52
C THR A 450 13.03 23.04 0.27
N ALA A 451 11.72 23.03 0.43
CA ALA A 451 10.78 23.32 -0.64
C ALA A 451 10.87 24.80 -1.05
N GLN A 452 10.34 25.13 -2.24
CA GLN A 452 10.35 26.50 -2.76
C GLN A 452 9.64 27.50 -1.84
N ASP A 453 8.65 27.04 -1.08
CA ASP A 453 7.93 27.85 -0.09
C ASP A 453 8.63 27.90 1.30
N GLY A 454 9.82 27.33 1.42
CA GLY A 454 10.60 27.27 2.65
C GLY A 454 10.29 26.09 3.57
N THR A 455 9.31 25.26 3.25
CA THR A 455 8.95 24.08 4.05
C THR A 455 10.11 23.10 4.10
N LYS A 456 10.41 22.54 5.29
CA LYS A 456 11.47 21.52 5.47
C LYS A 456 10.88 20.13 5.28
N ILE A 457 11.38 19.41 4.27
CA ILE A 457 10.90 18.09 3.88
C ILE A 457 11.88 17.03 4.38
N PRO A 458 11.48 16.11 5.27
CA PRO A 458 12.36 15.02 5.71
C PRO A 458 12.56 14.02 4.57
N VAL A 459 13.78 13.49 4.48
CA VAL A 459 14.17 12.47 3.50
C VAL A 459 14.97 11.39 4.23
N SER A 460 14.53 10.14 4.09
CA SER A 460 15.26 8.98 4.62
C SER A 460 16.10 8.37 3.51
N LEU A 461 17.38 8.16 3.76
CA LEU A 461 18.35 7.64 2.79
C LEU A 461 18.90 6.29 3.23
N LEU A 462 19.12 5.40 2.26
CA LEU A 462 19.85 4.16 2.39
C LEU A 462 20.90 4.05 1.29
N TYR A 463 22.14 3.75 1.65
CA TYR A 463 23.21 3.51 0.73
C TYR A 463 24.29 2.59 1.33
N LYS A 464 25.17 2.08 0.50
CA LYS A 464 26.31 1.26 0.92
C LYS A 464 27.35 2.11 1.63
N LYS A 465 27.90 1.62 2.75
CA LYS A 465 29.00 2.31 3.45
C LYS A 465 30.16 2.57 2.51
N GLY A 466 30.75 3.77 2.63
CA GLY A 466 31.83 4.20 1.75
C GLY A 466 31.33 4.90 0.47
N LEU A 467 30.04 5.19 0.35
CA LEU A 467 29.51 6.04 -0.72
C LEU A 467 30.30 7.36 -0.76
N LYS A 468 30.83 7.66 -1.93
CA LYS A 468 31.43 8.98 -2.19
C LYS A 468 30.31 9.94 -2.57
N LYS A 469 30.14 11.01 -1.79
CA LYS A 469 29.22 12.10 -2.12
C LYS A 469 29.85 13.02 -3.16
N ASP A 470 30.05 12.50 -4.36
CA ASP A 470 30.71 13.20 -5.48
C ASP A 470 29.76 13.49 -6.65
N GLY A 471 28.49 13.13 -6.51
CA GLY A 471 27.47 13.34 -7.53
C GLY A 471 27.53 12.34 -8.68
N THR A 472 28.07 11.13 -8.47
CA THR A 472 28.17 10.10 -9.52
C THR A 472 27.23 8.91 -9.32
N ALA A 473 26.67 8.72 -8.11
CA ALA A 473 25.79 7.61 -7.79
C ALA A 473 24.42 7.73 -8.45
N PRO A 474 23.82 6.63 -8.91
CA PRO A 474 22.41 6.63 -9.31
C PRO A 474 21.49 6.75 -8.10
N LEU A 475 20.32 7.38 -8.29
CA LEU A 475 19.28 7.58 -7.29
C LEU A 475 18.03 6.78 -7.65
N TYR A 476 17.46 6.09 -6.66
CA TYR A 476 16.13 5.54 -6.72
C TYR A 476 15.27 6.21 -5.64
N GLN A 477 14.36 7.10 -6.06
CA GLN A 477 13.55 7.94 -5.19
C GLN A 477 12.11 7.47 -5.17
N TYR A 478 11.55 7.33 -3.97
CA TYR A 478 10.19 6.87 -3.72
C TYR A 478 9.40 7.87 -2.89
N ALA A 479 8.13 8.02 -3.19
CA ALA A 479 7.14 8.63 -2.31
C ALA A 479 5.72 8.15 -2.65
N TYR A 480 4.76 8.46 -1.77
CA TYR A 480 3.34 8.26 -2.00
C TYR A 480 2.60 9.60 -2.02
N GLY A 481 2.51 10.29 -0.90
CA GLY A 481 2.06 11.68 -0.79
C GLY A 481 0.56 11.92 -0.89
N SER A 482 -0.28 10.99 -0.40
CA SER A 482 -1.73 11.15 -0.42
C SER A 482 -2.39 10.44 0.76
N TYR A 483 -3.64 10.77 1.04
CA TYR A 483 -4.51 10.17 2.08
C TYR A 483 -3.97 10.26 3.50
N GLY A 484 -2.97 11.09 3.76
CA GLY A 484 -2.29 11.11 5.05
C GLY A 484 -1.48 9.82 5.32
N ILE A 485 -1.20 9.02 4.29
CA ILE A 485 -0.40 7.80 4.43
C ILE A 485 1.08 8.17 4.51
N SER A 486 1.68 7.86 5.65
CA SER A 486 3.12 8.08 5.87
C SER A 486 3.95 6.97 5.24
N SER A 487 4.98 7.35 4.48
CA SER A 487 5.94 6.42 3.90
C SER A 487 6.98 6.04 4.95
N ALA A 488 6.86 4.83 5.50
CA ALA A 488 7.70 4.38 6.59
C ALA A 488 9.11 3.97 6.10
N PRO A 489 10.20 4.39 6.80
CA PRO A 489 11.57 3.97 6.50
C PRO A 489 11.85 2.55 7.04
N SER A 490 11.08 1.58 6.56
CA SER A 490 11.17 0.18 6.95
C SER A 490 12.11 -0.62 6.04
N PHE A 491 12.67 -1.71 6.58
CA PHE A 491 13.54 -2.60 5.83
C PHE A 491 12.84 -3.24 4.63
N ARG A 492 13.52 -3.22 3.49
CA ARG A 492 13.09 -3.88 2.25
C ARG A 492 14.25 -4.65 1.65
N SER A 493 14.24 -5.97 1.75
CA SER A 493 15.31 -6.82 1.20
C SER A 493 15.48 -6.69 -0.32
N THR A 494 14.41 -6.32 -1.02
CA THR A 494 14.41 -6.15 -2.48
C THR A 494 15.32 -5.00 -2.94
N VAL A 495 15.26 -3.86 -2.24
CA VAL A 495 16.02 -2.66 -2.63
C VAL A 495 17.54 -2.85 -2.48
N ILE A 496 17.97 -3.82 -1.70
CA ILE A 496 19.38 -4.19 -1.54
C ILE A 496 20.02 -4.51 -2.89
N SER A 497 19.29 -5.10 -3.84
CA SER A 497 19.79 -5.36 -5.18
C SER A 497 20.20 -4.08 -5.93
N LEU A 498 19.52 -2.95 -5.74
CA LEU A 498 19.92 -1.67 -6.29
C LEU A 498 21.06 -1.03 -5.47
N VAL A 499 20.95 -1.05 -4.15
CA VAL A 499 21.95 -0.45 -3.26
C VAL A 499 23.31 -1.12 -3.41
N ASP A 500 23.37 -2.44 -3.58
CA ASP A 500 24.60 -3.19 -3.86
C ASP A 500 25.24 -2.82 -5.21
N ARG A 501 24.45 -2.27 -6.13
CA ARG A 501 24.91 -1.73 -7.42
C ARG A 501 25.23 -0.23 -7.38
N GLY A 502 25.36 0.33 -6.17
CA GLY A 502 25.80 1.71 -5.95
C GLY A 502 24.69 2.75 -5.93
N PHE A 503 23.42 2.35 -5.93
CA PHE A 503 22.31 3.28 -5.80
C PHE A 503 22.23 3.88 -4.39
N VAL A 504 21.82 5.14 -4.35
CA VAL A 504 21.19 5.75 -3.18
C VAL A 504 19.69 5.51 -3.29
N TYR A 505 19.11 4.92 -2.25
CA TYR A 505 17.66 4.79 -2.10
C TYR A 505 17.14 5.90 -1.20
N ALA A 506 16.17 6.66 -1.67
CA ALA A 506 15.58 7.77 -0.95
C ALA A 506 14.07 7.62 -0.81
N ILE A 507 13.56 7.82 0.40
CA ILE A 507 12.13 8.01 0.67
C ILE A 507 11.94 9.50 0.95
N ALA A 508 11.20 10.18 0.06
CA ALA A 508 10.82 11.57 0.24
C ALA A 508 9.50 11.65 1.04
N HIS A 509 9.57 12.18 2.26
CA HIS A 509 8.40 12.30 3.14
C HIS A 509 7.62 13.59 2.84
N ILE A 510 7.03 13.62 1.64
CA ILE A 510 6.38 14.80 1.05
C ILE A 510 5.01 15.09 1.63
N ARG A 511 4.55 16.34 1.49
CA ARG A 511 3.19 16.75 1.88
C ARG A 511 2.12 15.94 1.14
N GLY A 512 1.02 15.68 1.84
CA GLY A 512 -0.02 14.72 1.45
C GLY A 512 0.05 13.41 2.22
N GLY A 513 1.23 13.05 2.79
CA GLY A 513 1.37 12.13 3.92
C GLY A 513 1.08 12.81 5.25
N GLN A 514 1.37 12.13 6.37
CA GLN A 514 1.22 12.66 7.74
C GLN A 514 2.49 12.55 8.58
N GLU A 515 3.64 12.45 7.94
CA GLU A 515 4.92 12.26 8.63
C GLU A 515 5.18 13.38 9.65
N MET A 516 4.79 14.62 9.32
CA MET A 516 4.95 15.78 10.18
C MET A 516 3.63 16.21 10.87
N GLY A 517 2.65 15.31 10.99
CA GLY A 517 1.36 15.56 11.63
C GLY A 517 0.25 15.98 10.65
N ARG A 518 -0.91 16.38 11.18
CA ARG A 518 -2.10 16.68 10.40
C ARG A 518 -1.90 17.79 9.37
N ALA A 519 -1.18 18.84 9.73
CA ALA A 519 -0.92 19.96 8.82
C ALA A 519 -0.15 19.53 7.57
N TRP A 520 0.67 18.49 7.66
CA TRP A 520 1.39 17.92 6.54
C TRP A 520 0.47 17.32 5.48
N TYR A 521 -0.58 16.64 5.94
CA TYR A 521 -1.65 16.12 5.10
C TYR A 521 -2.52 17.24 4.51
N GLU A 522 -3.00 18.15 5.33
CA GLU A 522 -3.86 19.25 4.89
C GLU A 522 -3.19 20.14 3.82
N ASN A 523 -1.88 20.32 3.91
CA ASN A 523 -1.09 21.08 2.93
C ASN A 523 -0.67 20.28 1.69
N GLY A 524 -1.17 19.07 1.50
CA GLY A 524 -0.91 18.21 0.34
C GLY A 524 -2.17 17.59 -0.28
N LYS A 525 -3.37 18.10 0.04
CA LYS A 525 -4.64 17.65 -0.54
C LYS A 525 -5.47 18.78 -1.10
N LEU A 526 -6.53 18.46 -1.83
CA LEU A 526 -7.47 19.42 -2.41
C LEU A 526 -6.72 20.52 -3.20
N LEU A 527 -6.99 21.80 -2.90
CA LEU A 527 -6.34 22.93 -3.56
C LEU A 527 -4.85 23.13 -3.20
N ASN A 528 -4.29 22.25 -2.37
CA ASN A 528 -2.87 22.22 -2.00
C ASN A 528 -2.14 21.02 -2.62
N LYS A 529 -2.79 20.23 -3.45
CA LYS A 529 -2.24 18.97 -3.98
C LYS A 529 -0.93 19.14 -4.74
N VAL A 530 -0.74 20.22 -5.45
CA VAL A 530 0.50 20.52 -6.21
C VAL A 530 1.72 20.57 -5.31
N ASN A 531 1.59 20.89 -4.02
CA ASN A 531 2.69 20.84 -3.06
C ASN A 531 3.33 19.43 -2.97
N THR A 532 2.52 18.38 -3.11
CA THR A 532 3.03 16.99 -3.16
C THR A 532 4.06 16.82 -4.29
N PHE A 533 3.74 17.33 -5.46
CA PHE A 533 4.57 17.17 -6.66
C PHE A 533 5.83 18.04 -6.60
N THR A 534 5.69 19.31 -6.21
CA THR A 534 6.82 20.23 -6.07
C THR A 534 7.77 19.80 -4.96
N ASP A 535 7.26 19.30 -3.83
CA ASP A 535 8.09 18.73 -2.75
C ASP A 535 8.98 17.59 -3.27
N PHE A 536 8.42 16.69 -4.07
CA PHE A 536 9.18 15.58 -4.63
C PHE A 536 10.29 16.05 -5.56
N ILE A 537 10.01 17.03 -6.42
CA ILE A 537 10.98 17.64 -7.34
C ILE A 537 12.07 18.37 -6.54
N ASP A 538 11.69 19.13 -5.51
CA ASP A 538 12.65 19.85 -4.66
C ASP A 538 13.58 18.90 -3.88
N VAL A 539 13.07 17.72 -3.46
CA VAL A 539 13.90 16.66 -2.88
C VAL A 539 14.90 16.12 -3.90
N THR A 540 14.46 15.90 -5.14
CA THR A 540 15.38 15.50 -6.23
C THR A 540 16.50 16.51 -6.42
N ASP A 541 16.16 17.79 -6.52
CA ASP A 541 17.13 18.88 -6.68
C ASP A 541 18.11 18.95 -5.49
N TYR A 542 17.60 18.80 -4.27
CA TYR A 542 18.43 18.75 -3.07
C TYR A 542 19.45 17.60 -3.12
N LEU A 543 19.00 16.39 -3.42
CA LEU A 543 19.88 15.21 -3.44
C LEU A 543 20.96 15.29 -4.53
N VAL A 544 20.66 15.90 -5.67
CA VAL A 544 21.63 16.16 -6.74
C VAL A 544 22.61 17.27 -6.34
N THR A 545 22.11 18.37 -5.78
CA THR A 545 22.93 19.52 -5.35
C THR A 545 23.90 19.13 -4.24
N GLU A 546 23.43 18.35 -3.25
CA GLU A 546 24.24 17.83 -2.14
C GLU A 546 25.11 16.63 -2.55
N LYS A 547 25.14 16.31 -3.84
CA LYS A 547 25.99 15.26 -4.44
C LYS A 547 25.72 13.83 -3.95
N TYR A 548 24.54 13.57 -3.42
CA TYR A 548 24.09 12.20 -3.18
C TYR A 548 23.84 11.44 -4.49
N ALA A 549 23.49 12.16 -5.55
CA ALA A 549 23.09 11.55 -6.82
C ALA A 549 23.63 12.32 -8.04
N ALA A 550 23.84 11.57 -9.13
CA ALA A 550 24.10 12.12 -10.45
C ALA A 550 22.80 12.63 -11.08
N LYS A 551 22.82 13.87 -11.62
CA LYS A 551 21.64 14.48 -12.25
C LYS A 551 21.07 13.71 -13.44
N ASP A 552 21.90 12.92 -14.11
CA ASP A 552 21.58 12.12 -15.29
C ASP A 552 21.30 10.63 -14.97
N LYS A 553 21.19 10.29 -13.68
CA LYS A 553 20.90 8.92 -13.20
C LYS A 553 19.86 8.92 -12.08
N VAL A 554 18.81 9.72 -12.24
CA VAL A 554 17.72 9.80 -11.28
C VAL A 554 16.55 8.97 -11.78
N PHE A 555 16.14 8.01 -10.94
CA PHE A 555 15.00 7.15 -11.18
C PHE A 555 14.00 7.33 -10.05
N ALA A 556 12.71 7.30 -10.39
CA ALA A 556 11.64 7.44 -9.42
C ALA A 556 10.54 6.40 -9.63
N MET A 557 9.90 6.02 -8.54
CA MET A 557 8.78 5.08 -8.56
C MET A 557 7.65 5.55 -7.65
N GLY A 558 6.42 5.30 -8.10
CA GLY A 558 5.21 5.48 -7.32
C GLY A 558 4.07 4.63 -7.85
N GLY A 559 3.18 4.22 -6.93
CA GLY A 559 2.01 3.42 -7.26
C GLY A 559 0.71 4.12 -6.85
N SER A 560 -0.39 3.86 -7.58
CA SER A 560 -1.73 4.40 -7.27
C SER A 560 -1.71 5.94 -7.25
N ALA A 561 -2.01 6.59 -6.12
CA ALA A 561 -1.80 8.03 -5.95
C ALA A 561 -0.32 8.45 -6.07
N GLY A 562 0.63 7.58 -5.71
CA GLY A 562 2.04 7.76 -6.05
C GLY A 562 2.32 7.65 -7.55
N GLY A 563 1.48 6.96 -8.29
CA GLY A 563 1.48 6.95 -9.76
C GLY A 563 0.98 8.26 -10.36
N LEU A 564 0.00 8.92 -9.73
CA LEU A 564 -0.35 10.31 -10.05
C LEU A 564 0.87 11.22 -9.88
N LEU A 565 1.61 11.07 -8.78
CA LEU A 565 2.87 11.80 -8.57
C LEU A 565 3.85 11.57 -9.73
N MET A 566 4.04 10.33 -10.17
CA MET A 566 4.93 10.02 -11.31
C MET A 566 4.46 10.71 -12.61
N GLY A 567 3.16 10.66 -12.90
CA GLY A 567 2.58 11.35 -14.07
C GLY A 567 2.72 12.87 -14.00
N ALA A 568 2.52 13.46 -12.82
CA ALA A 568 2.65 14.91 -12.61
C ALA A 568 4.10 15.38 -12.81
N ILE A 569 5.08 14.72 -12.19
CA ILE A 569 6.49 15.11 -12.35
C ILE A 569 7.01 14.87 -13.76
N ALA A 570 6.49 13.86 -14.48
CA ALA A 570 6.80 13.63 -15.88
C ALA A 570 6.39 14.83 -16.77
N ASN A 571 5.28 15.50 -16.44
CA ASN A 571 4.83 16.70 -17.13
C ASN A 571 5.56 17.96 -16.67
N MET A 572 5.86 18.08 -15.35
CA MET A 572 6.37 19.30 -14.74
C MET A 572 7.89 19.45 -14.86
N ALA A 573 8.65 18.35 -14.77
CA ALA A 573 10.10 18.36 -14.71
C ALA A 573 10.72 17.11 -15.39
N PRO A 574 10.36 16.82 -16.66
CA PRO A 574 10.80 15.60 -17.34
C PRO A 574 12.32 15.48 -17.44
N GLU A 575 13.02 16.59 -17.52
CA GLU A 575 14.49 16.65 -17.68
C GLU A 575 15.27 16.22 -16.44
N LYS A 576 14.60 16.10 -15.30
CA LYS A 576 15.23 15.71 -14.02
C LYS A 576 15.31 14.20 -13.82
N TYR A 577 14.60 13.42 -14.63
CA TYR A 577 14.45 11.99 -14.45
C TYR A 577 14.94 11.22 -15.67
N SER A 578 15.78 10.20 -15.42
CA SER A 578 16.25 9.27 -16.47
C SER A 578 15.23 8.16 -16.72
N GLY A 579 14.47 7.79 -15.71
CA GLY A 579 13.41 6.81 -15.82
C GLY A 579 12.38 6.91 -14.70
N LEU A 580 11.12 6.66 -15.03
CA LEU A 580 10.01 6.64 -14.11
C LEU A 580 9.30 5.29 -14.18
N VAL A 581 8.90 4.78 -13.01
CA VAL A 581 8.05 3.60 -12.88
C VAL A 581 6.73 4.01 -12.24
N ALA A 582 5.63 3.79 -12.94
CA ALA A 582 4.29 4.11 -12.48
C ALA A 582 3.44 2.85 -12.40
N HIS A 583 3.19 2.37 -11.19
CA HIS A 583 2.35 1.20 -10.95
C HIS A 583 0.90 1.63 -10.70
N VAL A 584 -0.05 1.01 -11.40
CA VAL A 584 -1.51 1.24 -11.26
C VAL A 584 -1.85 2.73 -11.10
N PRO A 585 -1.34 3.62 -11.97
CA PRO A 585 -1.29 5.06 -11.69
C PRO A 585 -2.63 5.74 -11.89
N PHE A 586 -2.99 6.61 -10.95
CA PHE A 586 -4.16 7.48 -11.02
C PHE A 586 -3.84 8.72 -11.86
N VAL A 587 -4.09 8.64 -13.17
CA VAL A 587 -3.60 9.62 -14.15
C VAL A 587 -4.67 10.35 -14.95
N ASP A 588 -5.93 9.94 -14.87
CA ASP A 588 -7.08 10.62 -15.52
C ASP A 588 -8.03 11.18 -14.47
N VAL A 589 -7.50 12.11 -13.68
CA VAL A 589 -8.12 12.58 -12.42
C VAL A 589 -9.51 13.18 -12.68
N VAL A 590 -9.64 14.09 -13.63
CA VAL A 590 -10.88 14.83 -13.87
C VAL A 590 -11.98 13.92 -14.41
N THR A 591 -11.67 13.06 -15.39
CA THR A 591 -12.66 12.14 -15.97
C THR A 591 -13.16 11.15 -14.93
N THR A 592 -12.27 10.56 -14.12
CA THR A 592 -12.64 9.63 -13.07
C THR A 592 -13.49 10.30 -12.00
N MET A 593 -13.10 11.49 -11.53
CA MET A 593 -13.83 12.18 -10.49
C MET A 593 -15.17 12.80 -10.94
N LEU A 594 -15.42 12.91 -12.26
CA LEU A 594 -16.72 13.31 -12.81
C LEU A 594 -17.74 12.16 -12.83
N ASP A 595 -17.30 10.90 -12.79
CA ASP A 595 -18.15 9.72 -12.95
C ASP A 595 -18.33 8.95 -11.64
N GLU A 596 -19.43 9.20 -10.96
CA GLU A 596 -19.76 8.56 -9.66
C GLU A 596 -20.08 7.05 -9.80
N SER A 597 -20.20 6.51 -11.00
CA SER A 597 -20.33 5.07 -11.21
C SER A 597 -19.00 4.30 -11.11
N ILE A 598 -17.88 5.02 -11.18
CA ILE A 598 -16.55 4.44 -11.01
C ILE A 598 -16.31 4.20 -9.50
N PRO A 599 -15.82 3.01 -9.12
CA PRO A 599 -15.46 2.72 -7.73
C PRO A 599 -14.56 3.80 -7.12
N LEU A 600 -14.77 4.12 -5.85
CA LEU A 600 -14.07 5.10 -5.02
C LEU A 600 -14.39 6.58 -5.32
N THR A 601 -14.90 6.95 -6.47
CA THR A 601 -15.09 8.36 -6.85
C THR A 601 -15.81 9.17 -5.77
N THR A 602 -16.96 8.69 -5.28
CA THR A 602 -17.76 9.43 -4.28
C THR A 602 -17.09 9.53 -2.92
N ASN A 603 -16.22 8.59 -2.57
CA ASN A 603 -15.49 8.60 -1.29
C ASN A 603 -14.31 9.58 -1.29
N GLU A 604 -13.87 10.02 -2.47
CA GLU A 604 -12.60 10.73 -2.62
C GLU A 604 -12.74 12.21 -2.97
N PHE A 605 -13.96 12.75 -2.94
CA PHE A 605 -14.18 14.18 -3.18
C PHE A 605 -13.49 15.08 -2.15
N ASP A 606 -13.30 14.61 -0.93
CA ASP A 606 -12.60 15.35 0.12
C ASP A 606 -11.06 15.15 0.09
N GLU A 607 -10.56 14.27 -0.75
CA GLU A 607 -9.13 14.14 -1.04
C GLU A 607 -8.72 14.96 -2.26
N TRP A 608 -9.41 14.78 -3.39
CA TRP A 608 -9.06 15.37 -4.67
C TRP A 608 -9.85 16.65 -5.00
N GLY A 609 -11.07 16.76 -4.48
CA GLY A 609 -12.05 17.77 -4.84
C GLY A 609 -13.21 17.20 -5.68
N ASN A 610 -14.36 17.84 -5.62
CA ASN A 610 -15.49 17.50 -6.46
C ASN A 610 -15.49 18.37 -7.74
N PRO A 611 -15.22 17.80 -8.93
CA PRO A 611 -15.11 18.58 -10.17
C PRO A 611 -16.44 19.16 -10.68
N LYS A 612 -17.56 18.86 -10.03
CA LYS A 612 -18.83 19.58 -10.22
C LYS A 612 -18.77 21.01 -9.68
N GLN A 613 -17.75 21.32 -8.86
CA GLN A 613 -17.43 22.67 -8.41
C GLN A 613 -16.27 23.22 -9.23
N LYS A 614 -16.47 24.41 -9.82
CA LYS A 614 -15.50 24.99 -10.77
C LYS A 614 -14.08 25.10 -10.23
N ALA A 615 -13.93 25.52 -8.97
CA ALA A 615 -12.60 25.68 -8.35
C ALA A 615 -11.81 24.35 -8.34
N TYR A 616 -12.47 23.26 -7.98
CA TYR A 616 -11.84 21.92 -8.00
C TYR A 616 -11.64 21.39 -9.41
N TYR A 617 -12.58 21.63 -10.31
CA TYR A 617 -12.42 21.24 -11.71
C TYR A 617 -11.18 21.89 -12.32
N ASP A 618 -11.06 23.22 -12.21
CA ASP A 618 -9.93 23.97 -12.77
C ASP A 618 -8.61 23.52 -12.12
N TYR A 619 -8.61 23.31 -10.81
CA TYR A 619 -7.40 22.91 -10.09
C TYR A 619 -6.96 21.49 -10.46
N MET A 620 -7.85 20.49 -10.46
CA MET A 620 -7.56 19.14 -10.88
C MET A 620 -7.09 19.09 -12.33
N LEU A 621 -7.73 19.85 -13.22
CA LEU A 621 -7.35 19.94 -14.61
C LEU A 621 -5.92 20.47 -14.76
N SER A 622 -5.48 21.38 -13.89
CA SER A 622 -4.15 21.98 -13.95
C SER A 622 -3.00 20.99 -13.71
N TYR A 623 -3.26 19.84 -13.06
CA TYR A 623 -2.24 18.84 -12.78
C TYR A 623 -2.56 17.44 -13.29
N SER A 624 -3.80 17.13 -13.71
CA SER A 624 -4.19 15.80 -14.17
C SER A 624 -3.23 15.33 -15.27
N PRO A 625 -2.47 14.24 -15.06
CA PRO A 625 -1.41 13.83 -15.97
C PRO A 625 -1.90 13.61 -17.42
N TYR A 626 -3.06 12.99 -17.60
CA TYR A 626 -3.65 12.76 -18.92
C TYR A 626 -3.98 14.05 -19.66
N ASP A 627 -4.53 15.03 -18.92
CA ASP A 627 -4.95 16.30 -19.49
C ASP A 627 -3.78 17.27 -19.74
N GLN A 628 -2.69 17.14 -18.96
CA GLN A 628 -1.52 18.01 -19.02
C GLN A 628 -0.38 17.47 -19.91
N LEU A 629 -0.61 16.42 -20.67
CA LEU A 629 0.38 15.94 -21.64
C LEU A 629 0.70 17.03 -22.69
N LYS A 630 1.97 17.24 -22.90
CA LYS A 630 2.51 18.27 -23.81
C LYS A 630 3.40 17.65 -24.87
N LYS A 631 3.57 18.34 -26.00
CA LYS A 631 4.55 17.99 -27.02
C LYS A 631 5.95 18.37 -26.50
N GLN A 632 6.56 17.44 -25.78
CA GLN A 632 7.92 17.60 -25.20
C GLN A 632 8.61 16.24 -25.09
N ALA A 633 9.89 16.24 -24.71
CA ALA A 633 10.61 15.03 -24.35
C ALA A 633 10.17 14.53 -22.97
N TYR A 634 10.05 13.23 -22.83
CA TYR A 634 9.70 12.55 -21.58
C TYR A 634 10.81 11.56 -21.19
N PRO A 635 11.00 11.26 -19.89
CA PRO A 635 11.91 10.21 -19.48
C PRO A 635 11.47 8.84 -19.98
N ALA A 636 12.37 7.86 -19.91
CA ALA A 636 11.97 6.46 -20.06
C ALA A 636 10.91 6.08 -19.03
N MET A 637 9.90 5.33 -19.41
CA MET A 637 8.77 5.03 -18.53
C MET A 637 8.36 3.56 -18.61
N LEU A 638 8.19 2.95 -17.45
CA LEU A 638 7.50 1.67 -17.27
C LEU A 638 6.19 1.92 -16.53
N VAL A 639 5.08 1.65 -17.19
CA VAL A 639 3.72 1.77 -16.65
C VAL A 639 3.11 0.39 -16.52
N THR A 640 2.56 0.05 -15.35
CA THR A 640 1.91 -1.24 -15.12
C THR A 640 0.51 -1.06 -14.58
N THR A 641 -0.39 -1.98 -14.91
CA THR A 641 -1.75 -2.03 -14.38
C THR A 641 -2.26 -3.46 -14.27
N GLY A 642 -3.40 -3.63 -13.60
CA GLY A 642 -4.16 -4.88 -13.57
C GLY A 642 -5.50 -4.71 -14.27
N LEU A 643 -5.88 -5.64 -15.14
CA LEU A 643 -7.17 -5.60 -15.84
C LEU A 643 -8.35 -5.54 -14.85
N HIS A 644 -8.22 -6.25 -13.75
CA HIS A 644 -9.24 -6.37 -12.71
C HIS A 644 -9.10 -5.34 -11.58
N ASP A 645 -8.31 -4.29 -11.78
CA ASP A 645 -8.14 -3.23 -10.79
C ASP A 645 -9.48 -2.57 -10.46
N SER A 646 -9.83 -2.56 -9.16
CA SER A 646 -11.07 -1.99 -8.62
C SER A 646 -10.85 -0.67 -7.88
N GLN A 647 -9.61 -0.18 -7.83
CA GLN A 647 -9.23 1.06 -7.13
C GLN A 647 -8.84 2.16 -8.11
N VAL A 648 -7.93 1.85 -9.03
CA VAL A 648 -7.62 2.69 -10.19
C VAL A 648 -7.88 1.87 -11.44
N GLN A 649 -8.88 2.25 -12.21
CA GLN A 649 -9.31 1.47 -13.36
C GLN A 649 -8.19 1.34 -14.41
N TYR A 650 -8.03 0.16 -14.98
CA TYR A 650 -6.97 -0.16 -15.96
C TYR A 650 -6.94 0.82 -17.15
N PHE A 651 -8.09 1.38 -17.51
CA PHE A 651 -8.18 2.27 -18.66
C PHE A 651 -7.56 3.64 -18.43
N GLU A 652 -7.33 4.08 -17.21
CA GLU A 652 -6.64 5.33 -16.93
C GLU A 652 -5.19 5.28 -17.45
N PRO A 653 -4.31 4.36 -16.98
CA PRO A 653 -2.97 4.24 -17.55
C PRO A 653 -2.97 3.82 -19.02
N ALA A 654 -3.93 3.00 -19.48
CA ALA A 654 -4.02 2.63 -20.90
C ALA A 654 -4.24 3.84 -21.80
N LYS A 655 -5.18 4.71 -21.46
CA LYS A 655 -5.43 5.97 -22.16
C LYS A 655 -4.23 6.91 -22.11
N TRP A 656 -3.63 7.03 -20.94
CA TRP A 656 -2.47 7.89 -20.73
C TRP A 656 -1.28 7.47 -21.61
N VAL A 657 -0.93 6.19 -21.63
CA VAL A 657 0.13 5.66 -22.49
C VAL A 657 -0.21 5.83 -23.97
N ALA A 658 -1.46 5.52 -24.39
CA ALA A 658 -1.90 5.70 -25.78
C ALA A 658 -1.70 7.14 -26.26
N LYS A 659 -2.12 8.12 -25.47
CA LYS A 659 -1.97 9.54 -25.79
C LYS A 659 -0.49 9.98 -25.77
N LEU A 660 0.26 9.56 -24.76
CA LEU A 660 1.67 9.91 -24.61
C LEU A 660 2.52 9.44 -25.79
N ARG A 661 2.27 8.23 -26.34
CA ARG A 661 2.96 7.71 -27.51
C ARG A 661 2.86 8.61 -28.73
N THR A 662 1.74 9.31 -28.90
CA THR A 662 1.50 10.19 -30.06
C THR A 662 2.03 11.59 -29.89
N ILE A 663 2.36 12.01 -28.66
CA ILE A 663 2.70 13.39 -28.36
C ILE A 663 4.18 13.61 -27.96
N LYS A 664 4.82 12.57 -27.37
CA LYS A 664 6.24 12.65 -26.97
C LYS A 664 7.16 12.89 -28.15
N THR A 665 8.23 13.66 -27.95
CA THR A 665 9.17 14.05 -29.01
C THR A 665 10.52 13.34 -28.94
N ASP A 666 10.76 12.58 -27.89
CA ASP A 666 11.99 11.81 -27.64
C ASP A 666 11.86 10.35 -28.16
N GLN A 667 12.97 9.60 -28.04
CA GLN A 667 13.03 8.18 -28.39
C GLN A 667 13.19 7.27 -27.15
N GLN A 668 12.98 7.81 -25.93
CA GLN A 668 13.05 7.01 -24.72
C GLN A 668 11.95 5.95 -24.69
N PRO A 669 12.20 4.76 -24.15
CA PRO A 669 11.19 3.70 -24.08
C PRO A 669 9.99 4.14 -23.25
N LEU A 670 8.81 3.86 -23.78
CA LEU A 670 7.54 3.94 -23.08
C LEU A 670 6.90 2.56 -23.13
N LEU A 671 6.91 1.88 -22.01
CA LEU A 671 6.47 0.50 -21.88
C LEU A 671 5.19 0.45 -21.06
N PHE A 672 4.23 -0.34 -21.52
CA PHE A 672 2.98 -0.57 -20.80
C PHE A 672 2.71 -2.06 -20.66
N ARG A 673 2.49 -2.50 -19.43
CA ARG A 673 2.17 -3.89 -19.09
C ARG A 673 0.87 -3.96 -18.31
N THR A 674 -0.09 -4.72 -18.83
CA THR A 674 -1.32 -5.06 -18.12
C THR A 674 -1.25 -6.50 -17.62
N ASN A 675 -1.41 -6.69 -16.30
CA ASN A 675 -1.64 -8.02 -15.75
C ASN A 675 -3.10 -8.41 -16.00
N MET A 676 -3.32 -9.41 -16.84
CA MET A 676 -4.67 -9.77 -17.31
C MET A 676 -5.50 -10.51 -16.25
N GLU A 677 -4.88 -11.07 -15.22
CA GLU A 677 -5.54 -11.86 -14.17
C GLU A 677 -5.53 -11.21 -12.79
N ALA A 678 -4.94 -10.03 -12.66
CA ALA A 678 -4.78 -9.38 -11.36
C ALA A 678 -5.47 -8.02 -11.27
N GLY A 679 -5.66 -7.56 -10.03
CA GLY A 679 -6.19 -6.24 -9.69
C GLY A 679 -5.10 -5.28 -9.21
N HIS A 680 -5.48 -4.36 -8.31
CA HIS A 680 -4.63 -3.26 -7.83
C HIS A 680 -3.33 -3.71 -7.15
N GLY A 681 -3.34 -4.83 -6.46
CA GLY A 681 -2.19 -5.36 -5.74
C GLY A 681 -1.20 -6.18 -6.58
N GLY A 682 -1.41 -6.29 -7.91
CA GLY A 682 -0.60 -7.15 -8.78
C GLY A 682 -0.93 -8.63 -8.64
N LYS A 683 -0.04 -9.51 -9.08
CA LYS A 683 -0.22 -10.96 -8.98
C LYS A 683 -0.35 -11.41 -7.53
N SER A 684 -1.16 -12.43 -7.29
CA SER A 684 -1.17 -13.14 -6.01
C SER A 684 0.07 -14.04 -5.88
N GLY A 685 0.47 -14.34 -4.64
CA GLY A 685 1.67 -15.13 -4.37
C GLY A 685 2.93 -14.28 -4.12
N ARG A 686 3.78 -14.76 -3.20
CA ARG A 686 4.95 -13.98 -2.73
C ARG A 686 6.07 -13.89 -3.75
N PHE A 687 6.36 -14.97 -4.47
CA PHE A 687 7.44 -14.98 -5.47
C PHE A 687 7.04 -14.27 -6.75
N SER A 688 5.79 -14.41 -7.16
CA SER A 688 5.25 -13.69 -8.31
C SER A 688 5.39 -12.17 -8.16
N ARG A 689 5.14 -11.63 -6.96
CA ARG A 689 5.35 -10.20 -6.65
C ARG A 689 6.83 -9.81 -6.68
N MET A 690 7.71 -10.68 -6.19
CA MET A 690 9.16 -10.44 -6.22
C MET A 690 9.71 -10.40 -7.65
N ILE A 691 9.17 -11.23 -8.54
CA ILE A 691 9.50 -11.22 -9.96
C ILE A 691 9.06 -9.90 -10.61
N GLU A 692 7.90 -9.36 -10.24
CA GLU A 692 7.46 -8.04 -10.73
C GLU A 692 8.42 -6.92 -10.29
N ILE A 693 8.97 -6.98 -9.07
CA ILE A 693 9.99 -6.03 -8.60
C ILE A 693 11.32 -6.23 -9.35
N ALA A 694 11.70 -7.47 -9.63
CA ALA A 694 12.89 -7.74 -10.44
C ALA A 694 12.77 -7.15 -11.86
N ASP A 695 11.59 -7.23 -12.48
CA ASP A 695 11.28 -6.60 -13.76
C ASP A 695 11.49 -5.07 -13.73
N GLU A 696 10.98 -4.43 -12.70
CA GLU A 696 11.15 -3.00 -12.48
C GLU A 696 12.63 -2.63 -12.37
N TYR A 697 13.38 -3.33 -11.53
CA TYR A 697 14.80 -3.07 -11.34
C TYR A 697 15.63 -3.37 -12.59
N ALA A 698 15.27 -4.41 -13.34
CA ALA A 698 15.91 -4.71 -14.62
C ALA A 698 15.69 -3.58 -15.65
N PHE A 699 14.48 -3.03 -15.73
CA PHE A 699 14.18 -1.86 -16.55
C PHE A 699 15.07 -0.67 -16.14
N ILE A 700 15.10 -0.30 -14.86
CA ILE A 700 15.90 0.82 -14.35
C ILE A 700 17.39 0.64 -14.67
N LEU A 701 17.93 -0.54 -14.37
CA LEU A 701 19.34 -0.83 -14.61
C LEU A 701 19.71 -0.87 -16.11
N SER A 702 18.78 -1.25 -16.99
CA SER A 702 18.98 -1.27 -18.43
C SER A 702 19.16 0.15 -19.03
N LEU A 703 18.70 1.17 -18.32
CA LEU A 703 18.81 2.58 -18.73
C LEU A 703 20.16 3.20 -18.31
N LEU A 704 20.92 2.55 -17.45
CA LEU A 704 22.24 3.02 -17.08
C LEU A 704 23.25 2.72 -18.20
N PRO A 705 24.25 3.61 -18.44
CA PRO A 705 25.34 3.29 -19.34
C PRO A 705 26.01 1.98 -18.94
N ALA A 706 26.34 1.13 -19.93
CA ALA A 706 27.12 -0.06 -19.67
C ALA A 706 28.42 0.33 -18.95
N SER A 707 28.66 -0.25 -17.76
CA SER A 707 29.94 -0.06 -17.07
C SER A 707 31.07 -0.49 -18.02
N PRO A 708 32.14 0.29 -18.17
CA PRO A 708 33.32 -0.19 -18.89
C PRO A 708 33.72 -1.54 -18.25
N LYS A 709 33.82 -2.59 -19.05
CA LYS A 709 34.32 -3.88 -18.56
C LYS A 709 35.72 -3.61 -17.96
N SER A 710 35.80 -3.74 -16.61
CA SER A 710 37.08 -3.73 -15.89
C SER A 710 37.91 -4.96 -16.25
#